data_93493be4b82da20eb81159d53cd30c7a
#
_entry.id   93493be4b82da20eb81159d53cd30c7a
#
_cell.length_a   1.000
_cell.length_b   1.000
_cell.length_c   1.000
_cell.angle_alpha   90.00
_cell.angle_beta   90.00
_cell.angle_gamma   90.00
#
_symmetry.space_group_name_H-M   'P 1'
#
loop_
_entity.id
_entity.type
_entity.pdbx_description
1 polymer ?
#
loop_
_entity_poly.entity_id
_entity_poly.type
_entity_poly.pdbx_seq_one_letter_code
_entity_poly.pdbx_strand_id
1 'polypeptide(L)'
;MRKKNFIEQMLCLLLLLGTGTHIYAQNSSGFIPTDFQGYYFSPQNLGFSTPQTAEFVQYGNTRVNYYNGLLDLDIPLFDYKDTAFELNMSIKYISDGFKPGRRPSVVGNNWILNVGGAITRNVVGNPDDVRQEQKSGLLAAIRDGKFKQYSKEDLLKLKIFNATEDRLYPDTEYDMAPDIFDFNFGPHKGRFIIDNSGNAKCISGGGYRIDLSEMSVQDYSTTNAPKRSVIKITTPDGYLYYFGGDVSCLEYSLPNNPGRLRSRPVQITSWYLSSIQDETKNNGISFSYQSCLQKNKYHLFMNSNVTGTRWINYKPDKNGYTKPAEIIGINDKDTDHFLMEDKVYTPILRTISTGSVLVNFITETFPVNFFGDSDGNDLIYLSSITMTKAPQVIKSCKFDYETSGRYFFLKNVTLHDQSEGPAIYSFDYNMSNDLPDPLTTNVDHWGFWNGGYEKIDNANTFFYDGNFEQRKAVNTGVSSCTMLNTITYPTKGEEKIDYEYNRYRHYLTKRTDSFAWDTNMATYDAPLGGVRVKHLTLHDPVTKKDRQRSFNYLDPTTGMESGRTHELPRYRMPIEDMVYSYNYYDYMETKNLNVYSISSNCMGRFNNISEYPIGYSYVTETFDDGSFCRYHFSSLADIPDNAEFGQAVTRTPDNLNRRSFGFYQVLDKALNYAPNDLAAFRGKLLFKTTYNNRYHKVAEEEYHYNVENKTADYEVSIDTGTGAILASKIFTVPCLLIQEKLTDENGVSILHNYEYNANGFVTQKETVNSNGDHVYLKYVHPGESSNLPSTIYYDNLIRLNRIEEPVAIIKYLKKLQDEKRKIIDFIYLYYEPTSSAGIQKRTLRGSSLLKRLPENMDLTSYLTDSLTSFIEAYDNYDKYGNLITLRNFHNDITIYLWSYYGKYPIAEIKGSTYNEVKSALKRKPESLSEESEPNIKNIEQLRGLLPHAQITIYDYKQQIGMKYTSQPDGKTSFFQYDLQGRLKKRFRRGEKGDIQLMEYNRYHYSK
;
A
#
# COMPACT_ATOMS: atom_id res chain seq x y z
N MET A 1 -19.46 -3.04 -3.43
CA MET A 1 -18.90 -2.47 -4.65
C MET A 1 -18.77 -3.52 -5.76
N ARG A 2 -18.07 -4.62 -5.55
CA ARG A 2 -17.72 -5.58 -6.62
C ARG A 2 -18.90 -6.39 -7.17
N LYS A 3 -19.84 -6.85 -6.33
CA LYS A 3 -21.08 -7.54 -6.78
C LYS A 3 -21.96 -6.67 -7.67
N LYS A 4 -21.79 -5.38 -7.60
CA LYS A 4 -22.54 -4.37 -8.32
C LYS A 4 -21.95 -4.06 -9.68
N ASN A 5 -20.62 -3.87 -9.76
CA ASN A 5 -19.96 -3.62 -11.03
C ASN A 5 -20.23 -4.72 -12.07
N PHE A 6 -20.52 -5.94 -11.60
CA PHE A 6 -20.83 -7.03 -12.49
C PHE A 6 -22.23 -6.92 -13.11
N ILE A 7 -23.25 -6.53 -12.30
CA ILE A 7 -24.61 -6.29 -12.80
C ILE A 7 -24.62 -5.04 -13.69
N GLU A 8 -23.87 -4.01 -13.35
CA GLU A 8 -23.70 -2.80 -14.18
C GLU A 8 -22.90 -3.07 -15.45
N GLN A 9 -21.83 -3.85 -15.38
CA GLN A 9 -21.10 -4.28 -16.58
C GLN A 9 -21.96 -5.16 -17.47
N MET A 10 -22.83 -5.97 -16.89
CA MET A 10 -23.81 -6.76 -17.64
C MET A 10 -24.90 -5.88 -18.25
N LEU A 11 -25.40 -4.87 -17.53
CA LEU A 11 -26.32 -3.87 -18.05
C LEU A 11 -25.67 -2.95 -19.10
N CYS A 12 -24.44 -2.51 -18.89
CA CYS A 12 -23.67 -1.75 -19.89
C CYS A 12 -23.38 -2.59 -21.15
N LEU A 13 -23.12 -3.90 -21.00
CA LEU A 13 -22.95 -4.79 -22.14
C LEU A 13 -24.26 -5.02 -22.91
N LEU A 14 -25.39 -5.02 -22.20
CA LEU A 14 -26.73 -5.10 -22.80
C LEU A 14 -27.13 -3.79 -23.51
N LEU A 15 -26.71 -2.63 -22.97
CA LEU A 15 -26.93 -1.32 -23.59
C LEU A 15 -26.06 -1.09 -24.84
N LEU A 16 -24.85 -1.66 -24.88
CA LEU A 16 -23.99 -1.63 -26.08
C LEU A 16 -24.47 -2.53 -27.21
N LEU A 17 -25.42 -3.45 -26.95
CA LEU A 17 -25.98 -4.38 -27.93
C LEU A 17 -27.34 -3.95 -28.50
N GLY A 18 -27.94 -2.89 -27.97
CA GLY A 18 -29.26 -2.35 -28.38
C GLY A 18 -29.13 -1.01 -29.11
N THR A 19 -29.37 -1.01 -30.40
CA THR A 19 -29.78 0.08 -31.31
C THR A 19 -29.88 1.49 -30.72
N GLY A 20 -29.15 2.43 -31.38
CA GLY A 20 -29.08 3.85 -31.03
C GLY A 20 -30.46 4.56 -30.99
N THR A 21 -31.02 4.60 -29.82
CA THR A 21 -31.95 5.61 -29.40
C THR A 21 -31.43 6.19 -28.11
N HIS A 22 -31.18 7.50 -28.11
CA HIS A 22 -30.84 8.24 -26.89
C HIS A 22 -32.01 8.17 -25.93
N ILE A 23 -32.06 7.09 -25.18
CA ILE A 23 -32.83 7.03 -23.96
C ILE A 23 -31.84 7.46 -22.88
N TYR A 24 -32.14 8.59 -22.24
CA TYR A 24 -31.55 8.87 -20.93
C TYR A 24 -31.99 7.71 -20.02
N ALA A 25 -31.17 6.66 -19.97
CA ALA A 25 -31.31 5.63 -18.96
C ALA A 25 -30.97 6.28 -17.62
N GLN A 26 -32.00 6.78 -16.94
CA GLN A 26 -31.91 6.85 -15.48
C GLN A 26 -31.45 5.46 -15.05
N ASN A 27 -30.28 5.37 -14.46
CA ASN A 27 -29.77 4.13 -13.90
C ASN A 27 -30.72 3.67 -12.81
N SER A 28 -31.61 2.79 -13.17
CA SER A 28 -32.54 2.14 -12.25
C SER A 28 -31.91 0.96 -11.51
N SER A 29 -30.62 0.74 -11.69
CA SER A 29 -29.91 -0.27 -10.91
C SER A 29 -29.84 0.20 -9.47
N GLY A 30 -30.64 -0.31 -8.66
CA GLY A 30 -30.94 0.06 -7.28
C GLY A 30 -29.79 -0.03 -6.30
N PHE A 31 -28.62 0.21 -6.71
CA PHE A 31 -27.48 0.38 -5.84
C PHE A 31 -26.93 1.79 -6.01
N ILE A 32 -26.63 2.44 -4.93
CA ILE A 32 -25.91 3.70 -4.92
C ILE A 32 -24.45 3.43 -5.23
N PRO A 33 -23.92 3.81 -6.41
CA PRO A 33 -22.52 3.69 -6.69
C PRO A 33 -21.72 4.55 -5.74
N THR A 34 -20.58 4.06 -5.33
CA THR A 34 -19.51 4.91 -4.82
C THR A 34 -19.06 5.92 -5.87
N ASP A 35 -19.28 5.65 -7.15
CA ASP A 35 -19.14 6.55 -8.29
C ASP A 35 -20.29 7.57 -8.47
N PHE A 36 -21.12 7.74 -7.48
CA PHE A 36 -22.06 8.86 -7.46
C PHE A 36 -21.32 10.21 -7.61
N GLN A 37 -20.06 10.24 -7.28
CA GLN A 37 -19.19 11.39 -7.51
C GLN A 37 -19.00 11.72 -9.01
N GLY A 38 -18.99 10.73 -9.90
CA GLY A 38 -18.79 10.93 -11.33
C GLY A 38 -20.06 11.24 -12.12
N TYR A 39 -21.25 10.91 -11.60
CA TYR A 39 -22.47 10.96 -12.38
C TYR A 39 -23.10 12.35 -12.50
N TYR A 40 -22.90 13.21 -11.50
CA TYR A 40 -23.60 14.50 -11.46
C TYR A 40 -22.75 15.71 -11.82
N PHE A 41 -21.45 15.61 -11.72
CA PHE A 41 -20.52 16.70 -12.03
C PHE A 41 -19.20 16.13 -12.54
N SER A 42 -19.26 15.47 -13.71
CA SER A 42 -18.03 15.22 -14.43
C SER A 42 -17.53 16.56 -14.97
N PRO A 43 -16.24 16.89 -14.77
CA PRO A 43 -15.57 18.00 -15.46
C PRO A 43 -15.69 17.93 -16.98
N GLN A 44 -16.19 16.81 -17.52
CA GLN A 44 -16.43 16.59 -18.96
C GLN A 44 -17.27 17.69 -19.61
N ASN A 45 -18.11 18.41 -18.85
CA ASN A 45 -18.89 19.53 -19.37
C ASN A 45 -18.07 20.83 -19.53
N LEU A 46 -16.80 20.85 -19.08
CA LEU A 46 -15.93 22.01 -19.22
C LEU A 46 -14.97 21.93 -20.41
N GLY A 47 -15.13 20.94 -21.30
CA GLY A 47 -14.30 20.81 -22.50
C GLY A 47 -12.87 20.34 -22.25
N PHE A 48 -12.53 19.92 -21.04
CA PHE A 48 -11.24 19.31 -20.74
C PHE A 48 -11.18 17.91 -21.35
N SER A 49 -10.01 17.56 -21.91
CA SER A 49 -9.73 16.15 -22.17
C SER A 49 -9.87 15.41 -20.85
N THR A 50 -10.78 14.44 -20.78
CA THR A 50 -10.92 13.65 -19.55
C THR A 50 -9.60 12.96 -19.27
N PRO A 51 -9.26 12.68 -17.98
CA PRO A 51 -8.10 11.83 -17.65
C PRO A 51 -8.11 10.54 -18.44
N GLN A 52 -9.29 9.99 -18.75
CA GLN A 52 -9.46 8.82 -19.61
C GLN A 52 -9.01 9.09 -21.06
N THR A 53 -9.23 10.29 -21.63
CA THR A 53 -8.77 10.62 -22.98
C THR A 53 -7.26 10.80 -22.99
N ALA A 54 -6.67 11.33 -21.93
CA ALA A 54 -5.22 11.39 -21.74
C ALA A 54 -4.63 9.99 -21.51
N GLU A 55 -5.33 9.10 -20.81
CA GLU A 55 -4.94 7.68 -20.63
C GLU A 55 -5.03 6.90 -21.96
N PHE A 56 -6.01 7.17 -22.83
CA PHE A 56 -6.10 6.56 -24.16
C PHE A 56 -4.96 6.98 -25.10
N VAL A 57 -4.32 8.12 -24.84
CA VAL A 57 -3.16 8.58 -25.60
C VAL A 57 -1.85 8.06 -25.01
N GLN A 58 -1.87 7.56 -23.77
CA GLN A 58 -0.71 6.92 -23.13
C GLN A 58 -0.52 5.50 -23.69
N TYR A 59 0.29 5.40 -24.71
CA TYR A 59 0.91 4.13 -25.09
C TYR A 59 2.03 3.86 -24.08
N GLY A 60 1.89 2.77 -23.31
CA GLY A 60 2.84 2.40 -22.25
C GLY A 60 2.22 2.53 -20.87
N ASN A 61 2.37 1.49 -20.03
CA ASN A 61 1.84 1.47 -18.67
C ASN A 61 2.76 2.14 -17.64
N THR A 62 3.83 2.77 -18.10
CA THR A 62 4.88 3.27 -17.22
C THR A 62 4.55 4.65 -16.68
N ARG A 63 4.40 4.72 -15.37
CA ARG A 63 4.18 5.98 -14.64
C ARG A 63 5.42 6.37 -13.87
N VAL A 64 5.54 7.63 -13.54
CA VAL A 64 6.56 8.13 -12.62
C VAL A 64 5.87 8.65 -11.37
N ASN A 65 6.35 8.23 -10.21
CA ASN A 65 5.96 8.86 -8.97
C ASN A 65 6.66 10.22 -8.88
N TYR A 66 5.91 11.27 -9.12
CA TYR A 66 6.50 12.62 -9.22
C TYR A 66 7.16 13.09 -7.92
N TYR A 67 6.61 12.69 -6.76
CA TYR A 67 7.16 13.12 -5.47
C TYR A 67 8.56 12.59 -5.18
N ASN A 68 8.88 11.36 -5.60
CA ASN A 68 10.19 10.74 -5.36
C ASN A 68 10.98 10.43 -6.64
N GLY A 69 10.43 10.70 -7.81
CA GLY A 69 11.07 10.46 -9.11
C GLY A 69 11.20 9.00 -9.51
N LEU A 70 10.61 8.07 -8.76
CA LEU A 70 10.72 6.64 -9.05
C LEU A 70 9.78 6.22 -10.19
N LEU A 71 10.23 5.24 -10.96
CA LEU A 71 9.41 4.58 -11.96
C LEU A 71 8.32 3.74 -11.25
N ASP A 72 7.07 3.94 -11.60
CA ASP A 72 5.95 3.11 -11.17
C ASP A 72 5.54 2.17 -12.31
N LEU A 73 6.21 1.02 -12.36
CA LEU A 73 6.02 0.01 -13.39
C LEU A 73 5.42 -1.23 -12.77
N ASP A 74 4.25 -1.60 -13.28
CA ASP A 74 3.51 -2.80 -12.91
C ASP A 74 3.14 -3.57 -14.19
N ILE A 75 3.70 -4.79 -14.34
CA ILE A 75 3.43 -5.65 -15.50
C ILE A 75 2.36 -6.66 -15.09
N PRO A 76 1.15 -6.58 -15.66
CA PRO A 76 0.09 -7.52 -15.38
C PRO A 76 0.43 -8.89 -15.97
N LEU A 77 0.23 -9.95 -15.18
CA LEU A 77 0.39 -11.33 -15.60
C LEU A 77 -0.97 -11.88 -16.04
N PHE A 78 -1.87 -12.06 -15.13
CA PHE A 78 -3.28 -12.37 -15.35
C PHE A 78 -4.09 -12.19 -14.07
N ASP A 79 -5.40 -12.01 -14.24
CA ASP A 79 -6.30 -11.74 -13.13
C ASP A 79 -7.23 -12.92 -12.91
N TYR A 80 -7.59 -13.14 -11.64
CA TYR A 80 -8.77 -13.90 -11.28
C TYR A 80 -9.90 -12.93 -10.98
N LYS A 81 -11.06 -13.14 -11.60
CA LYS A 81 -12.25 -12.30 -11.38
C LYS A 81 -13.51 -13.12 -11.37
N ASP A 82 -14.32 -12.96 -10.35
CA ASP A 82 -15.68 -13.46 -10.26
C ASP A 82 -16.61 -12.42 -9.61
N THR A 83 -17.83 -12.80 -9.25
CA THR A 83 -18.80 -11.87 -8.64
C THR A 83 -18.44 -11.44 -7.23
N ALA A 84 -17.63 -12.23 -6.51
CA ALA A 84 -17.23 -11.94 -5.13
C ALA A 84 -15.86 -11.32 -5.03
N PHE A 85 -14.90 -11.79 -5.86
CA PHE A 85 -13.49 -11.43 -5.72
C PHE A 85 -12.88 -11.00 -7.04
N GLU A 86 -11.92 -10.07 -6.91
CA GLU A 86 -10.98 -9.72 -7.95
C GLU A 86 -9.57 -9.79 -7.37
N LEU A 87 -8.73 -10.64 -7.94
CA LEU A 87 -7.34 -10.81 -7.55
C LEU A 87 -6.46 -10.55 -8.76
N ASN A 88 -5.77 -9.43 -8.73
CA ASN A 88 -4.81 -9.03 -9.75
C ASN A 88 -3.46 -9.67 -9.42
N MET A 89 -2.81 -10.24 -10.43
CA MET A 89 -1.48 -10.82 -10.31
C MET A 89 -0.55 -10.09 -11.25
N SER A 90 0.50 -9.50 -10.70
CA SER A 90 1.45 -8.68 -11.45
C SER A 90 2.86 -8.81 -10.88
N ILE A 91 3.83 -8.28 -11.61
CA ILE A 91 5.18 -8.05 -11.11
C ILE A 91 5.45 -6.55 -11.14
N LYS A 92 6.04 -6.05 -10.05
CA LYS A 92 6.33 -4.63 -9.87
C LYS A 92 7.82 -4.39 -9.80
N TYR A 93 8.30 -3.34 -10.50
CA TYR A 93 9.71 -2.95 -10.51
C TYR A 93 10.01 -1.89 -9.46
N ILE A 94 11.14 -2.03 -8.76
CA ILE A 94 11.65 -1.07 -7.77
C ILE A 94 12.83 -0.34 -8.39
N SER A 95 12.65 0.93 -8.72
CA SER A 95 13.65 1.72 -9.46
C SER A 95 14.50 2.63 -8.59
N ASP A 96 14.70 2.30 -7.31
CA ASP A 96 15.39 3.19 -6.35
C ASP A 96 16.92 3.21 -6.51
N GLY A 97 17.52 2.26 -7.21
CA GLY A 97 18.96 2.11 -7.40
C GLY A 97 19.49 0.72 -7.02
N PHE A 98 20.76 0.49 -7.27
CA PHE A 98 21.42 -0.78 -6.97
C PHE A 98 22.04 -0.79 -5.57
N LYS A 99 21.53 -1.68 -4.71
CA LYS A 99 22.09 -1.96 -3.38
C LYS A 99 22.68 -3.37 -3.35
N PRO A 100 23.99 -3.53 -3.28
CA PRO A 100 24.63 -4.84 -3.37
C PRO A 100 24.11 -5.86 -2.36
N GLY A 101 23.89 -5.46 -1.11
CA GLY A 101 23.33 -6.33 -0.07
C GLY A 101 21.85 -6.67 -0.22
N ARG A 102 21.14 -6.07 -1.17
CA ARG A 102 19.73 -6.39 -1.44
C ARG A 102 19.63 -7.72 -2.19
N ARG A 103 19.09 -8.72 -1.50
CA ARG A 103 18.87 -10.04 -2.09
C ARG A 103 17.83 -9.96 -3.21
N PRO A 104 18.07 -10.60 -4.38
CA PRO A 104 17.04 -10.74 -5.41
C PRO A 104 15.78 -11.41 -4.88
N SER A 105 14.59 -10.93 -5.29
CA SER A 105 13.33 -11.60 -4.98
C SER A 105 13.18 -12.85 -5.84
N VAL A 106 12.07 -13.59 -5.67
CA VAL A 106 11.77 -14.75 -6.51
C VAL A 106 11.59 -14.43 -8.00
N VAL A 107 11.43 -13.17 -8.37
CA VAL A 107 11.32 -12.69 -9.76
C VAL A 107 12.54 -11.86 -10.22
N GLY A 108 13.64 -11.92 -9.48
CA GLY A 108 14.90 -11.28 -9.84
C GLY A 108 15.18 -9.98 -9.12
N ASN A 109 16.33 -9.39 -9.43
CA ASN A 109 16.82 -8.19 -8.78
C ASN A 109 15.92 -7.00 -9.10
N ASN A 110 15.54 -6.23 -8.08
CA ASN A 110 14.63 -5.08 -8.14
C ASN A 110 13.20 -5.37 -8.64
N TRP A 111 12.81 -6.64 -8.82
CA TRP A 111 11.43 -7.02 -9.10
C TRP A 111 10.78 -7.66 -7.88
N ILE A 112 9.47 -7.48 -7.73
CA ILE A 112 8.66 -8.15 -6.72
C ILE A 112 7.43 -8.79 -7.37
N LEU A 113 7.05 -9.96 -6.87
CA LEU A 113 5.77 -10.59 -7.23
C LEU A 113 4.66 -9.94 -6.40
N ASN A 114 3.77 -9.21 -7.07
CA ASN A 114 2.66 -8.51 -6.46
C ASN A 114 1.40 -9.37 -6.51
N VAL A 115 1.28 -10.27 -5.56
CA VAL A 115 0.15 -11.23 -5.45
C VAL A 115 -0.15 -11.49 -3.99
N GLY A 116 -1.44 -11.43 -3.63
CA GLY A 116 -1.87 -11.66 -2.24
C GLY A 116 -1.67 -10.42 -1.38
N GLY A 117 -0.66 -10.45 -0.52
CA GLY A 117 -0.32 -9.36 0.39
C GLY A 117 0.23 -9.86 1.71
N ALA A 118 0.64 -8.92 2.55
CA ALA A 118 1.19 -9.19 3.87
C ALA A 118 0.94 -8.04 4.85
N ILE A 119 1.04 -8.36 6.12
CA ILE A 119 1.27 -7.41 7.20
C ILE A 119 2.74 -7.53 7.58
N THR A 120 3.51 -6.46 7.43
CA THR A 120 4.92 -6.41 7.82
C THR A 120 5.06 -5.66 9.13
N ARG A 121 6.01 -6.07 9.96
CA ARG A 121 6.27 -5.46 11.26
C ARG A 121 7.65 -4.83 11.30
N ASN A 122 7.68 -3.60 11.74
CA ASN A 122 8.90 -2.97 12.17
C ASN A 122 8.96 -2.95 13.69
N VAL A 123 9.91 -3.68 14.23
CA VAL A 123 10.10 -3.82 15.68
C VAL A 123 10.72 -2.56 16.25
N VAL A 124 10.06 -1.97 17.24
CA VAL A 124 10.55 -0.83 18.01
C VAL A 124 10.82 -1.31 19.44
N GLY A 125 12.08 -1.38 19.82
CA GLY A 125 12.46 -1.95 21.11
C GLY A 125 12.45 -3.48 21.09
N ASN A 126 11.60 -4.10 21.90
CA ASN A 126 11.35 -5.54 21.90
C ASN A 126 10.07 -5.88 21.11
N PRO A 127 10.01 -7.03 20.42
CA PRO A 127 8.77 -7.39 19.72
C PRO A 127 7.57 -7.45 20.68
N ASP A 128 6.49 -6.78 20.33
CA ASP A 128 5.29 -6.64 21.18
C ASP A 128 4.73 -7.97 21.68
N ASP A 129 4.83 -9.03 20.87
CA ASP A 129 4.28 -10.36 21.13
C ASP A 129 5.26 -11.32 21.83
N VAL A 130 6.47 -10.88 22.22
CA VAL A 130 7.47 -11.77 22.84
C VAL A 130 7.49 -11.59 24.35
N ARG A 131 7.28 -12.71 25.06
CA ARG A 131 7.38 -12.79 26.51
C ARG A 131 8.83 -13.05 26.93
N GLN A 132 9.36 -12.20 27.81
CA GLN A 132 10.68 -12.35 28.42
C GLN A 132 10.58 -12.18 29.95
N GLU A 133 11.54 -12.73 30.69
CA GLU A 133 11.63 -12.51 32.15
C GLU A 133 11.94 -11.05 32.47
N GLN A 134 12.82 -10.45 31.67
CA GLN A 134 13.19 -9.04 31.79
C GLN A 134 12.77 -8.34 30.49
N LYS A 135 11.83 -7.39 30.59
CA LYS A 135 11.37 -6.56 29.49
C LYS A 135 10.58 -7.31 28.40
N SER A 136 9.44 -7.86 28.77
CA SER A 136 8.46 -8.39 27.79
C SER A 136 7.96 -7.32 26.82
N GLY A 137 7.57 -7.72 25.61
CA GLY A 137 6.89 -6.84 24.67
C GLY A 137 5.53 -6.37 25.17
N LEU A 138 5.01 -5.29 24.60
CA LEU A 138 3.79 -4.61 25.08
C LEU A 138 2.57 -5.54 25.12
N LEU A 139 2.27 -6.24 24.01
CA LEU A 139 1.12 -7.15 23.93
C LEU A 139 1.25 -8.32 24.92
N ALA A 140 2.46 -8.86 25.07
CA ALA A 140 2.74 -9.93 25.99
C ALA A 140 2.50 -9.47 27.45
N ALA A 141 2.97 -8.29 27.83
CA ALA A 141 2.77 -7.71 29.14
C ALA A 141 1.29 -7.43 29.45
N ILE A 142 0.53 -6.92 28.47
CA ILE A 142 -0.91 -6.70 28.61
C ILE A 142 -1.65 -8.01 28.86
N ARG A 143 -1.39 -9.03 28.03
CA ARG A 143 -2.06 -10.33 28.16
C ARG A 143 -1.70 -11.10 29.42
N ASP A 144 -0.50 -10.89 29.97
CA ASP A 144 -0.07 -11.47 31.25
C ASP A 144 -0.59 -10.68 32.46
N GLY A 145 -1.34 -9.59 32.23
CA GLY A 145 -1.88 -8.73 33.28
C GLY A 145 -0.83 -7.95 34.07
N LYS A 146 0.37 -7.83 33.51
CA LYS A 146 1.50 -7.08 34.10
C LYS A 146 1.47 -5.60 33.74
N PHE A 147 0.82 -5.24 32.64
CA PHE A 147 0.78 -3.86 32.16
C PHE A 147 -0.10 -2.99 33.04
N LYS A 148 0.47 -1.91 33.56
CA LYS A 148 -0.28 -0.89 34.29
C LYS A 148 -0.88 0.09 33.28
N GLN A 149 -2.20 0.26 33.29
CA GLN A 149 -2.85 1.25 32.44
C GLN A 149 -2.56 2.66 32.96
N TYR A 150 -2.04 3.51 32.07
CA TYR A 150 -1.81 4.93 32.31
C TYR A 150 -2.64 5.75 31.34
N SER A 151 -3.06 6.95 31.74
CA SER A 151 -3.60 7.91 30.79
C SER A 151 -2.50 8.40 29.86
N LYS A 152 -2.85 8.88 28.66
CA LYS A 152 -1.88 9.46 27.71
C LYS A 152 -1.11 10.62 28.33
N GLU A 153 -1.80 11.45 29.12
CA GLU A 153 -1.23 12.58 29.82
C GLU A 153 -0.25 12.14 30.91
N ASP A 154 -0.54 11.04 31.61
CA ASP A 154 0.36 10.50 32.63
C ASP A 154 1.60 9.89 31.99
N LEU A 155 1.44 9.19 30.86
CA LEU A 155 2.57 8.65 30.09
C LEU A 155 3.52 9.76 29.63
N LEU A 156 2.99 10.89 29.17
CA LEU A 156 3.79 12.03 28.76
C LEU A 156 4.46 12.76 29.94
N LYS A 157 3.90 12.62 31.15
CA LYS A 157 4.42 13.23 32.38
C LYS A 157 5.25 12.28 33.21
N LEU A 158 5.33 11.00 32.81
CA LEU A 158 6.03 9.98 33.58
C LEU A 158 7.46 10.46 33.87
N LYS A 159 7.63 11.02 35.07
CA LYS A 159 8.92 11.14 35.75
C LYS A 159 9.25 9.72 36.23
N ILE A 160 9.78 8.92 35.36
CA ILE A 160 10.11 7.54 35.66
C ILE A 160 11.34 7.49 36.61
N PHE A 161 11.68 8.59 37.24
CA PHE A 161 12.79 8.67 38.18
C PHE A 161 12.35 9.20 39.56
N ASN A 162 12.39 8.32 40.51
CA ASN A 162 12.70 8.73 41.86
C ASN A 162 14.23 8.69 41.98
N ALA A 163 14.86 9.86 41.91
CA ALA A 163 16.32 10.02 42.02
C ALA A 163 16.88 9.66 43.41
N THR A 164 16.01 9.29 44.34
CA THR A 164 16.37 9.01 45.73
C THR A 164 16.53 7.51 46.06
N GLU A 165 16.15 6.64 45.16
CA GLU A 165 16.40 5.21 45.33
C GLU A 165 17.41 4.71 44.32
N ASP A 166 18.43 4.00 44.79
CA ASP A 166 19.54 3.40 43.99
C ASP A 166 19.09 2.39 42.91
N ARG A 167 17.82 2.31 42.61
CA ARG A 167 17.23 1.49 41.55
C ARG A 167 16.84 2.37 40.36
N LEU A 168 17.69 2.31 39.39
CA LEU A 168 17.73 3.16 38.20
C LEU A 168 16.79 2.76 37.06
N TYR A 169 15.82 1.93 37.32
CA TYR A 169 14.84 1.54 36.31
C TYR A 169 13.46 1.62 36.94
N PRO A 170 12.48 2.24 36.28
CA PRO A 170 11.11 1.89 36.54
C PRO A 170 10.99 0.37 36.31
N ASP A 171 10.00 -0.26 36.85
CA ASP A 171 9.69 -1.65 36.58
C ASP A 171 9.67 -1.84 35.05
N THR A 172 10.85 -2.12 34.47
CA THR A 172 11.06 -2.35 33.03
C THR A 172 10.78 -3.82 32.71
N GLU A 173 9.77 -4.38 33.36
CA GLU A 173 9.33 -5.74 33.06
C GLU A 173 8.78 -5.84 31.64
N TYR A 174 8.44 -4.71 31.01
CA TYR A 174 7.86 -4.66 29.68
C TYR A 174 8.32 -3.45 28.88
N ASP A 175 8.25 -3.59 27.56
CA ASP A 175 8.44 -2.51 26.61
C ASP A 175 7.15 -1.70 26.45
N MET A 176 7.27 -0.39 26.33
CA MET A 176 6.15 0.54 26.15
C MET A 176 6.21 1.25 24.80
N ALA A 177 7.16 0.85 23.94
CA ALA A 177 7.25 1.33 22.59
C ALA A 177 6.54 0.33 21.65
N PRO A 178 5.36 0.66 21.14
CA PRO A 178 4.63 -0.28 20.27
C PRO A 178 5.35 -0.47 18.94
N ASP A 179 5.32 -1.71 18.44
CA ASP A 179 5.75 -2.03 17.09
C ASP A 179 4.85 -1.36 16.04
N ILE A 180 5.41 -1.08 14.87
CA ILE A 180 4.66 -0.52 13.76
C ILE A 180 4.35 -1.63 12.76
N PHE A 181 3.07 -1.78 12.43
CA PHE A 181 2.59 -2.77 11.47
C PHE A 181 2.10 -2.06 10.21
N ASP A 182 2.67 -2.41 9.07
CA ASP A 182 2.25 -1.96 7.75
C ASP A 182 1.49 -3.08 7.03
N PHE A 183 0.27 -2.83 6.56
CA PHE A 183 -0.48 -3.79 5.75
C PHE A 183 -0.64 -3.30 4.31
N ASN A 184 -0.47 -4.24 3.37
CA ASN A 184 -0.64 -3.98 1.94
C ASN A 184 -1.18 -5.25 1.26
N PHE A 185 -2.42 -5.21 0.77
CA PHE A 185 -3.09 -6.33 0.11
C PHE A 185 -4.19 -5.83 -0.84
N GLY A 186 -4.09 -6.20 -2.10
CA GLY A 186 -4.99 -5.71 -3.14
C GLY A 186 -5.04 -4.17 -3.17
N PRO A 187 -6.24 -3.54 -3.10
CA PRO A 187 -6.36 -2.09 -3.05
C PRO A 187 -6.16 -1.50 -1.64
N HIS A 188 -6.00 -2.35 -0.63
CA HIS A 188 -5.98 -1.95 0.77
C HIS A 188 -4.55 -1.77 1.26
N LYS A 189 -4.27 -0.63 1.88
CA LYS A 189 -2.99 -0.33 2.52
C LYS A 189 -3.22 0.56 3.72
N GLY A 190 -2.36 0.42 4.71
CA GLY A 190 -2.43 1.23 5.92
C GLY A 190 -1.40 0.80 6.94
N ARG A 191 -1.45 1.46 8.06
CA ARG A 191 -0.53 1.27 9.18
C ARG A 191 -1.30 1.24 10.49
N PHE A 192 -0.90 0.38 11.41
CA PHE A 192 -1.44 0.34 12.76
C PHE A 192 -0.36 0.04 13.80
N ILE A 193 -0.68 0.32 15.05
CA ILE A 193 0.09 -0.05 16.24
C ILE A 193 -0.82 -0.79 17.21
N ILE A 194 -0.23 -1.42 18.21
CA ILE A 194 -0.94 -1.96 19.36
C ILE A 194 -1.01 -0.88 20.43
N ASP A 195 -2.21 -0.49 20.83
CA ASP A 195 -2.42 0.50 21.87
C ASP A 195 -2.22 -0.07 23.29
N ASN A 196 -2.24 0.79 24.29
CA ASN A 196 -2.08 0.42 25.70
C ASN A 196 -3.19 -0.48 26.27
N SER A 197 -4.26 -0.72 25.51
CA SER A 197 -5.33 -1.67 25.85
C SER A 197 -5.18 -3.02 25.13
N GLY A 198 -4.16 -3.17 24.30
CA GLY A 198 -3.91 -4.37 23.50
C GLY A 198 -4.74 -4.46 22.21
N ASN A 199 -5.37 -3.36 21.81
CA ASN A 199 -6.14 -3.28 20.57
C ASN A 199 -5.30 -2.69 19.44
N ALA A 200 -5.64 -3.05 18.20
CA ALA A 200 -5.04 -2.41 17.05
C ALA A 200 -5.64 -1.02 16.83
N LYS A 201 -4.78 -0.01 16.77
CA LYS A 201 -5.13 1.39 16.45
C LYS A 201 -4.54 1.75 15.10
N CYS A 202 -5.39 2.03 14.09
CA CYS A 202 -4.91 2.51 12.80
C CYS A 202 -4.28 3.90 12.93
N ILE A 203 -3.09 4.06 12.33
CA ILE A 203 -2.38 5.33 12.19
C ILE A 203 -2.69 5.94 10.82
N SER A 204 -2.81 5.07 9.79
CA SER A 204 -3.20 5.48 8.45
C SER A 204 -4.18 4.46 7.86
N GLY A 205 -5.12 4.96 7.06
CA GLY A 205 -6.26 4.18 6.59
C GLY A 205 -7.43 4.22 7.59
N GLY A 206 -8.66 4.29 7.09
CA GLY A 206 -9.86 4.41 7.91
C GLY A 206 -10.78 3.21 7.77
N GLY A 207 -11.59 2.95 8.81
CA GLY A 207 -12.68 1.98 8.77
C GLY A 207 -12.27 0.49 8.81
N TYR A 208 -10.99 0.16 8.90
CA TYR A 208 -10.53 -1.22 9.06
C TYR A 208 -10.76 -1.70 10.48
N ARG A 209 -11.33 -2.88 10.64
CA ARG A 209 -11.42 -3.57 11.93
C ARG A 209 -10.35 -4.65 11.97
N ILE A 210 -9.37 -4.46 12.84
CA ILE A 210 -8.23 -5.36 13.03
C ILE A 210 -8.43 -6.16 14.31
N ASP A 211 -8.43 -7.48 14.19
CA ASP A 211 -8.60 -8.42 15.30
C ASP A 211 -7.27 -9.14 15.58
N LEU A 212 -6.70 -8.88 16.74
CA LEU A 212 -5.45 -9.47 17.24
C LEU A 212 -5.69 -10.67 18.19
N SER A 213 -6.92 -11.13 18.37
CA SER A 213 -7.26 -12.19 19.35
C SER A 213 -6.49 -13.49 19.10
N GLU A 214 -6.17 -13.81 17.85
CA GLU A 214 -5.38 -14.98 17.45
C GLU A 214 -3.89 -14.67 17.18
N MET A 215 -3.43 -13.44 17.42
CA MET A 215 -2.01 -13.11 17.42
C MET A 215 -1.38 -13.69 18.67
N SER A 216 -0.60 -14.77 18.54
CA SER A 216 -0.09 -15.52 19.70
C SER A 216 1.09 -14.83 20.37
N VAL A 217 1.12 -14.83 21.69
CA VAL A 217 2.32 -14.46 22.44
C VAL A 217 3.36 -15.56 22.28
N GLN A 218 4.57 -15.17 21.90
CA GLN A 218 5.74 -16.01 21.70
C GLN A 218 6.56 -16.05 22.98
N ASP A 219 7.04 -17.22 23.39
CA ASP A 219 8.03 -17.30 24.46
C ASP A 219 9.41 -16.94 23.90
N TYR A 220 10.24 -16.29 24.73
CA TYR A 220 11.59 -15.95 24.31
C TYR A 220 12.36 -17.20 23.86
N SER A 221 12.87 -17.15 22.65
CA SER A 221 13.74 -18.18 22.09
C SER A 221 14.70 -17.55 21.09
N THR A 222 15.88 -18.12 20.97
CA THR A 222 16.87 -17.74 19.93
C THR A 222 16.98 -18.78 18.82
N THR A 223 16.25 -19.90 18.93
CA THR A 223 16.42 -21.07 18.06
C THR A 223 15.13 -21.68 17.58
N ASN A 224 14.04 -21.55 18.31
CA ASN A 224 12.78 -22.20 17.99
C ASN A 224 11.96 -21.33 17.02
N ALA A 225 11.34 -21.97 16.02
CA ALA A 225 10.37 -21.31 15.18
C ALA A 225 9.20 -20.75 16.00
N PRO A 226 8.56 -19.65 15.57
CA PRO A 226 7.44 -19.05 16.28
C PRO A 226 6.22 -20.00 16.31
N LYS A 227 5.34 -19.79 17.28
CA LYS A 227 4.02 -20.43 17.33
C LYS A 227 3.12 -19.88 16.22
N ARG A 228 2.07 -20.62 15.89
CA ARG A 228 0.99 -20.14 15.03
C ARG A 228 0.53 -18.75 15.47
N SER A 229 0.40 -17.82 14.55
CA SER A 229 -0.04 -16.44 14.83
C SER A 229 -0.89 -15.92 13.68
N VAL A 230 -2.06 -15.34 13.99
CA VAL A 230 -3.00 -14.83 12.99
C VAL A 230 -3.43 -13.42 13.34
N ILE A 231 -3.42 -12.55 12.35
CA ILE A 231 -4.04 -11.23 12.41
C ILE A 231 -5.18 -11.22 11.39
N LYS A 232 -6.37 -10.73 11.79
CA LYS A 232 -7.52 -10.63 10.91
C LYS A 232 -7.84 -9.18 10.63
N ILE A 233 -8.06 -8.84 9.35
CA ILE A 233 -8.51 -7.51 8.95
C ILE A 233 -9.86 -7.65 8.25
N THR A 234 -10.89 -7.01 8.80
CA THR A 234 -12.16 -6.83 8.10
C THR A 234 -12.16 -5.46 7.45
N THR A 235 -12.30 -5.43 6.13
CA THR A 235 -12.32 -4.19 5.35
C THR A 235 -13.65 -3.47 5.48
N PRO A 236 -13.71 -2.16 5.18
CA PRO A 236 -14.94 -1.36 5.31
C PRO A 236 -16.11 -1.79 4.43
N ASP A 237 -15.84 -2.62 3.41
CA ASP A 237 -16.84 -3.27 2.55
C ASP A 237 -17.25 -4.68 3.02
N GLY A 238 -16.75 -5.12 4.18
CA GLY A 238 -17.17 -6.34 4.87
C GLY A 238 -16.39 -7.60 4.53
N TYR A 239 -15.34 -7.53 3.70
CA TYR A 239 -14.48 -8.70 3.43
C TYR A 239 -13.53 -8.97 4.59
N LEU A 240 -13.34 -10.25 4.90
CA LEU A 240 -12.48 -10.72 5.98
C LEU A 240 -11.21 -11.33 5.41
N TYR A 241 -10.06 -10.77 5.77
CA TYR A 241 -8.74 -11.20 5.38
C TYR A 241 -8.01 -11.80 6.58
N TYR A 242 -7.42 -12.99 6.40
CA TYR A 242 -6.63 -13.69 7.41
C TYR A 242 -5.15 -13.63 7.02
N PHE A 243 -4.33 -13.11 7.90
CA PHE A 243 -2.88 -13.01 7.71
C PHE A 243 -2.17 -13.91 8.71
N GLY A 244 -1.12 -14.63 8.23
CA GLY A 244 -0.42 -15.61 9.04
C GLY A 244 -1.21 -16.93 9.13
N GLY A 245 -0.97 -17.65 10.18
CA GLY A 245 -1.46 -18.99 10.40
C GLY A 245 -0.35 -19.88 10.93
N ASP A 246 -0.12 -21.02 10.27
CA ASP A 246 1.03 -21.88 10.55
C ASP A 246 2.33 -21.19 10.17
N VAL A 247 3.45 -21.73 10.62
CA VAL A 247 4.81 -21.19 10.38
C VAL A 247 5.10 -20.96 8.88
N SER A 248 4.48 -21.74 8.00
CA SER A 248 4.62 -21.56 6.55
C SER A 248 4.06 -20.24 6.02
N CYS A 249 3.17 -19.58 6.75
CA CYS A 249 2.57 -18.28 6.40
C CYS A 249 3.20 -17.10 7.17
N LEU A 250 4.26 -17.36 7.96
CA LEU A 250 4.95 -16.37 8.78
C LEU A 250 6.36 -16.17 8.26
N GLU A 251 6.74 -14.92 8.01
CA GLU A 251 8.14 -14.57 7.88
C GLU A 251 8.70 -14.29 9.28
N TYR A 252 9.86 -14.86 9.60
CA TYR A 252 10.51 -14.66 10.86
C TYR A 252 12.03 -14.75 10.75
N SER A 253 12.73 -14.09 11.66
CA SER A 253 14.17 -14.10 11.75
C SER A 253 14.68 -14.75 13.03
N LEU A 254 15.79 -15.48 12.87
CA LEU A 254 16.56 -16.04 13.97
C LEU A 254 17.98 -15.49 13.92
N PRO A 255 18.59 -15.10 15.06
CA PRO A 255 20.01 -14.74 15.10
C PRO A 255 20.87 -15.98 14.81
N ASN A 256 21.83 -15.84 13.87
CA ASN A 256 22.72 -16.93 13.51
C ASN A 256 23.88 -17.11 14.50
N ASN A 257 24.28 -16.02 15.20
CA ASN A 257 25.35 -16.04 16.20
C ASN A 257 24.85 -15.54 17.57
N PRO A 258 24.14 -16.37 18.35
CA PRO A 258 23.53 -15.95 19.63
C PRO A 258 24.54 -15.62 20.74
N GLY A 259 25.85 -15.85 20.54
CA GLY A 259 26.87 -15.71 21.60
C GLY A 259 27.58 -14.37 21.71
N ARG A 260 27.39 -13.44 20.81
CA ARG A 260 28.26 -12.22 20.69
C ARG A 260 27.61 -10.90 21.03
N LEU A 261 26.53 -10.74 21.57
CA LEU A 261 25.86 -9.53 22.06
C LEU A 261 24.41 -9.85 22.27
N ARG A 262 23.81 -9.43 23.38
CA ARG A 262 22.41 -9.63 23.77
C ARG A 262 21.59 -10.30 22.67
N SER A 263 21.47 -11.63 22.74
CA SER A 263 20.80 -12.45 21.74
C SER A 263 19.38 -11.93 21.54
N ARG A 264 19.09 -11.49 20.31
CA ARG A 264 17.73 -11.09 19.95
C ARG A 264 16.83 -12.32 20.00
N PRO A 265 15.59 -12.18 20.44
CA PRO A 265 14.64 -13.29 20.32
C PRO A 265 14.32 -13.57 18.85
N VAL A 266 13.83 -14.77 18.58
CA VAL A 266 13.13 -15.06 17.35
C VAL A 266 11.94 -14.10 17.23
N GLN A 267 11.82 -13.44 16.10
CA GLN A 267 10.76 -12.45 15.89
C GLN A 267 10.05 -12.70 14.57
N ILE A 268 8.73 -12.64 14.60
CA ILE A 268 7.92 -12.63 13.38
C ILE A 268 8.06 -11.23 12.75
N THR A 269 8.45 -11.18 11.49
CA THR A 269 8.62 -9.93 10.73
C THR A 269 7.45 -9.67 9.78
N SER A 270 6.75 -10.72 9.34
CA SER A 270 5.58 -10.54 8.48
C SER A 270 4.57 -11.69 8.61
N TRP A 271 3.29 -11.35 8.45
CA TRP A 271 2.16 -12.28 8.34
C TRP A 271 1.65 -12.22 6.90
N TYR A 272 1.78 -13.30 6.15
CA TYR A 272 1.34 -13.38 4.77
C TYR A 272 -0.15 -13.71 4.68
N LEU A 273 -0.83 -13.21 3.66
CA LEU A 273 -2.25 -13.44 3.42
C LEU A 273 -2.53 -14.93 3.20
N SER A 274 -3.28 -15.56 4.09
CA SER A 274 -3.61 -16.99 4.03
C SER A 274 -5.01 -17.26 3.49
N SER A 275 -5.98 -16.39 3.74
CA SER A 275 -7.30 -16.51 3.11
C SER A 275 -8.08 -15.20 3.08
N ILE A 276 -9.03 -15.14 2.15
CA ILE A 276 -10.02 -14.07 2.02
C ILE A 276 -11.40 -14.71 2.07
N GLN A 277 -12.34 -14.13 2.79
CA GLN A 277 -13.73 -14.57 2.85
C GLN A 277 -14.67 -13.38 2.63
N ASP A 278 -15.79 -13.62 1.96
CA ASP A 278 -16.88 -12.66 1.91
C ASP A 278 -17.78 -12.72 3.17
N GLU A 279 -18.74 -11.83 3.26
CA GLU A 279 -19.70 -11.76 4.37
C GLU A 279 -20.52 -13.04 4.57
N THR A 280 -20.77 -13.79 3.48
CA THR A 280 -21.55 -15.03 3.53
C THR A 280 -20.74 -16.22 4.02
N LYS A 281 -19.41 -16.11 4.02
CA LYS A 281 -18.43 -17.18 4.30
C LYS A 281 -18.55 -18.40 3.38
N ASN A 282 -19.37 -18.31 2.33
CA ASN A 282 -19.53 -19.37 1.33
C ASN A 282 -18.60 -19.17 0.13
N ASN A 283 -18.09 -17.94 -0.05
CA ASN A 283 -17.06 -17.61 -1.03
C ASN A 283 -15.74 -17.36 -0.30
N GLY A 284 -14.65 -17.88 -0.86
CA GLY A 284 -13.33 -17.62 -0.32
C GLY A 284 -12.20 -17.93 -1.30
N ILE A 285 -11.07 -17.32 -1.02
CA ILE A 285 -9.80 -17.60 -1.69
C ILE A 285 -8.82 -18.05 -0.60
N SER A 286 -8.09 -19.11 -0.85
CA SER A 286 -7.03 -19.59 0.05
C SER A 286 -5.67 -19.53 -0.62
N PHE A 287 -4.66 -19.19 0.17
CA PHE A 287 -3.27 -19.10 -0.25
C PHE A 287 -2.47 -20.15 0.53
N SER A 288 -1.66 -20.94 -0.19
CA SER A 288 -0.75 -21.87 0.46
C SER A 288 0.69 -21.53 0.14
N TYR A 289 1.55 -21.67 1.14
CA TYR A 289 2.96 -21.34 1.05
C TYR A 289 3.80 -22.56 1.32
N GLN A 290 4.97 -22.59 0.71
CA GLN A 290 6.00 -23.54 1.05
C GLN A 290 6.75 -23.03 2.26
N SER A 291 6.79 -23.83 3.31
CA SER A 291 7.67 -23.55 4.43
C SER A 291 9.14 -23.74 4.00
N CYS A 292 9.95 -22.77 4.32
CA CYS A 292 11.40 -22.90 4.20
C CYS A 292 11.98 -24.02 5.10
N LEU A 293 11.22 -24.43 6.13
CA LEU A 293 11.67 -25.45 7.09
C LEU A 293 11.83 -26.86 6.48
N GLN A 294 11.20 -27.18 5.36
CA GLN A 294 11.22 -28.55 4.82
C GLN A 294 12.60 -29.02 4.33
N LYS A 295 13.59 -28.13 4.16
CA LYS A 295 14.95 -28.49 3.72
C LYS A 295 16.05 -27.62 4.33
N ASN A 296 15.86 -27.07 5.54
CA ASN A 296 16.77 -26.08 6.14
C ASN A 296 17.05 -24.89 5.21
N LYS A 297 16.07 -24.51 4.38
CA LYS A 297 16.21 -23.38 3.48
C LYS A 297 15.80 -22.10 4.21
N TYR A 298 16.75 -21.27 4.48
CA TYR A 298 16.53 -19.92 5.00
C TYR A 298 17.31 -18.94 4.13
N HIS A 299 16.92 -17.69 4.17
CA HIS A 299 17.71 -16.63 3.57
C HIS A 299 18.64 -16.08 4.64
N LEU A 300 19.93 -16.12 4.39
CA LEU A 300 20.88 -15.43 5.25
C LEU A 300 20.83 -13.94 4.93
N PHE A 301 20.59 -13.15 5.95
CA PHE A 301 20.74 -11.70 5.89
C PHE A 301 22.05 -11.35 6.60
N MET A 302 22.99 -10.77 5.86
CA MET A 302 24.27 -10.39 6.40
C MET A 302 24.45 -8.88 6.25
N ASN A 303 24.87 -8.25 7.34
CA ASN A 303 25.24 -6.85 7.35
C ASN A 303 26.61 -6.71 7.99
N SER A 304 27.58 -6.22 7.22
CA SER A 304 28.92 -5.96 7.70
C SER A 304 28.97 -4.57 8.30
N ASN A 305 29.22 -4.49 9.60
CA ASN A 305 29.43 -3.23 10.29
C ASN A 305 30.75 -3.24 11.05
N VAL A 306 31.53 -2.21 10.83
CA VAL A 306 32.80 -2.01 11.56
C VAL A 306 32.57 -0.89 12.55
N THR A 307 32.70 -1.20 13.84
CA THR A 307 32.55 -0.23 14.92
C THR A 307 33.86 -0.03 15.64
N GLY A 308 34.10 1.16 16.17
CA GLY A 308 35.26 1.46 16.97
C GLY A 308 34.96 2.57 17.99
N THR A 309 35.73 2.56 19.06
CA THR A 309 35.68 3.61 20.08
C THR A 309 36.98 4.38 20.03
N ARG A 310 36.89 5.70 19.93
CA ARG A 310 38.05 6.57 19.91
C ARG A 310 38.25 7.20 21.27
N TRP A 311 39.43 6.97 21.82
CA TRP A 311 39.86 7.51 23.11
C TRP A 311 40.83 8.67 22.93
N ILE A 312 40.79 9.63 23.84
CA ILE A 312 41.84 10.62 23.99
C ILE A 312 42.81 10.09 25.02
N ASN A 313 44.03 9.71 24.59
CA ASN A 313 45.10 9.30 25.50
C ASN A 313 45.83 10.53 26.08
N TYR A 314 46.05 10.53 27.39
CA TYR A 314 46.87 11.53 28.06
C TYR A 314 48.29 11.02 28.24
N LYS A 315 49.26 11.81 27.80
CA LYS A 315 50.67 11.55 28.13
C LYS A 315 51.11 12.53 29.19
N PRO A 316 51.78 12.08 30.26
CA PRO A 316 52.39 12.98 31.23
C PRO A 316 53.52 13.78 30.54
N ASP A 317 53.54 15.07 30.83
CA ASP A 317 54.64 15.94 30.43
C ASP A 317 55.91 15.63 31.27
N LYS A 318 57.00 16.30 30.95
CA LYS A 318 58.27 16.13 31.67
C LYS A 318 58.22 16.52 33.17
N ASN A 319 57.15 17.15 33.59
CA ASN A 319 56.89 17.57 34.99
C ASN A 319 55.80 16.75 35.67
N GLY A 320 55.30 15.65 35.02
CA GLY A 320 54.26 14.82 35.55
C GLY A 320 52.85 15.33 35.32
N TYR A 321 52.66 16.48 34.64
CA TYR A 321 51.35 16.99 34.26
C TYR A 321 50.84 16.31 32.99
N THR A 322 49.64 15.78 33.05
CA THR A 322 49.02 15.18 31.85
C THR A 322 48.42 16.28 30.99
N LYS A 323 48.99 16.47 29.81
CA LYS A 323 48.36 17.29 28.77
C LYS A 323 47.50 16.37 27.86
N PRO A 324 46.34 16.86 27.37
CA PRO A 324 45.67 16.16 26.34
C PRO A 324 46.60 16.03 25.15
N ALA A 325 47.13 14.80 24.89
CA ALA A 325 47.83 14.51 23.67
C ALA A 325 46.80 14.54 22.53
N GLU A 326 47.21 15.09 21.39
CA GLU A 326 46.45 14.96 20.17
C GLU A 326 45.88 13.56 20.01
N ILE A 327 44.67 13.47 19.49
CA ILE A 327 43.94 12.24 19.27
C ILE A 327 44.89 11.20 18.66
N ILE A 328 45.37 10.29 19.45
CA ILE A 328 46.27 9.23 19.00
C ILE A 328 45.46 7.93 19.09
N GLY A 329 44.93 7.56 17.96
CA GLY A 329 44.63 6.18 17.69
C GLY A 329 43.24 5.71 18.20
N ILE A 330 42.60 4.97 17.37
CA ILE A 330 41.64 3.93 17.74
C ILE A 330 42.41 2.89 18.52
N ASN A 331 41.97 2.53 19.71
CA ASN A 331 42.57 1.43 20.41
C ASN A 331 42.23 0.16 19.63
N ASP A 332 43.24 -0.51 19.06
CA ASP A 332 43.06 -1.72 18.25
C ASP A 332 42.32 -2.85 18.98
N LYS A 333 42.26 -2.77 20.30
CA LYS A 333 41.51 -3.75 21.11
C LYS A 333 40.02 -3.49 21.17
N ASP A 334 39.55 -2.30 20.78
CA ASP A 334 38.16 -1.88 20.87
C ASP A 334 37.49 -1.74 19.48
N THR A 335 38.16 -2.15 18.41
CA THR A 335 37.57 -2.23 17.08
C THR A 335 37.01 -3.63 16.88
N ASP A 336 35.70 -3.68 16.78
CA ASP A 336 34.98 -4.90 16.47
C ASP A 336 34.43 -4.86 15.05
N HIS A 337 34.76 -5.88 14.28
CA HIS A 337 34.10 -6.15 13.01
C HIS A 337 32.91 -7.05 13.29
N PHE A 338 31.72 -6.47 13.24
CA PHE A 338 30.47 -7.21 13.44
C PHE A 338 29.91 -7.65 12.09
N LEU A 339 29.91 -8.93 11.84
CA LEU A 339 29.07 -9.53 10.86
C LEU A 339 27.74 -9.87 11.57
N MET A 340 26.70 -9.08 11.35
CA MET A 340 25.36 -9.41 11.82
C MET A 340 24.75 -10.40 10.84
N GLU A 341 24.48 -11.59 11.34
CA GLU A 341 23.86 -12.66 10.57
C GLU A 341 22.49 -13.00 11.17
N ASP A 342 21.45 -12.88 10.37
CA ASP A 342 20.12 -13.33 10.69
C ASP A 342 19.65 -14.36 9.67
N LYS A 343 19.12 -15.49 10.15
CA LYS A 343 18.44 -16.47 9.31
C LYS A 343 16.99 -16.04 9.15
N VAL A 344 16.62 -15.65 7.94
CA VAL A 344 15.26 -15.21 7.63
C VAL A 344 14.50 -16.32 6.89
N TYR A 345 13.39 -16.73 7.43
CA TYR A 345 12.49 -17.73 6.85
C TYR A 345 11.33 -17.00 6.17
N THR A 346 11.35 -16.91 4.85
CA THR A 346 10.34 -16.21 4.07
C THR A 346 9.36 -17.20 3.45
N PRO A 347 8.04 -17.02 3.60
CA PRO A 347 7.03 -17.81 2.92
C PRO A 347 7.12 -17.70 1.39
N ILE A 348 7.08 -18.83 0.69
CA ILE A 348 7.09 -18.87 -0.77
C ILE A 348 5.72 -19.33 -1.22
N LEU A 349 5.00 -18.47 -1.96
CA LEU A 349 3.67 -18.75 -2.48
C LEU A 349 3.70 -19.96 -3.43
N ARG A 350 2.85 -20.96 -3.17
CA ARG A 350 2.73 -22.21 -3.95
C ARG A 350 1.45 -22.30 -4.72
N THR A 351 0.33 -22.03 -4.05
CA THR A 351 -0.98 -22.13 -4.70
C THR A 351 -1.94 -21.08 -4.19
N ILE A 352 -2.84 -20.67 -5.10
CA ILE A 352 -4.05 -19.92 -4.76
C ILE A 352 -5.23 -20.76 -5.22
N SER A 353 -6.16 -21.04 -4.31
CA SER A 353 -7.36 -21.82 -4.60
C SER A 353 -8.62 -21.02 -4.37
N THR A 354 -9.54 -21.07 -5.31
CA THR A 354 -10.86 -20.40 -5.24
C THR A 354 -12.02 -21.40 -5.24
N GLY A 355 -11.73 -22.68 -4.92
CA GLY A 355 -12.69 -23.77 -5.01
C GLY A 355 -12.92 -24.32 -6.42
N SER A 356 -12.89 -23.49 -7.46
CA SER A 356 -13.08 -23.91 -8.86
C SER A 356 -11.83 -23.77 -9.73
N VAL A 357 -10.93 -22.88 -9.36
CA VAL A 357 -9.70 -22.57 -10.08
C VAL A 357 -8.52 -22.69 -9.13
N LEU A 358 -7.45 -23.29 -9.62
CA LEU A 358 -6.18 -23.41 -8.91
C LEU A 358 -5.11 -22.66 -9.69
N VAL A 359 -4.41 -21.75 -9.02
CA VAL A 359 -3.21 -21.09 -9.55
C VAL A 359 -1.99 -21.68 -8.87
N ASN A 360 -1.07 -22.26 -9.65
CA ASN A 360 0.15 -22.85 -9.14
C ASN A 360 1.35 -21.97 -9.48
N PHE A 361 2.22 -21.75 -8.50
CA PHE A 361 3.49 -21.03 -8.61
C PHE A 361 4.61 -22.06 -8.54
N ILE A 362 5.33 -22.23 -9.64
CA ILE A 362 6.40 -23.20 -9.77
C ILE A 362 7.73 -22.49 -9.61
N THR A 363 8.47 -22.86 -8.58
CA THR A 363 9.76 -22.27 -8.24
C THR A 363 10.87 -23.29 -8.41
N GLU A 364 12.05 -22.82 -8.82
CA GLU A 364 13.27 -23.58 -8.95
C GLU A 364 14.38 -22.96 -8.11
N THR A 365 15.42 -23.72 -7.86
CA THR A 365 16.57 -23.28 -7.06
C THR A 365 17.67 -22.79 -7.99
N PHE A 366 18.21 -21.62 -7.72
CA PHE A 366 19.35 -21.05 -8.43
C PHE A 366 20.63 -21.44 -7.67
N PRO A 367 21.59 -22.11 -8.30
CA PRO A 367 22.76 -22.67 -7.61
C PRO A 367 23.83 -21.61 -7.31
N VAL A 368 23.42 -20.51 -6.68
CA VAL A 368 24.31 -19.42 -6.27
C VAL A 368 24.12 -19.15 -4.78
N ASN A 369 25.20 -19.22 -4.05
CA ASN A 369 25.25 -18.74 -2.68
C ASN A 369 25.42 -17.21 -2.69
N PHE A 370 24.36 -16.47 -2.36
CA PHE A 370 24.35 -15.02 -2.50
C PHE A 370 25.40 -14.34 -1.62
N PHE A 371 25.52 -14.73 -0.36
CA PHE A 371 26.53 -14.15 0.55
C PHE A 371 27.84 -14.92 0.63
N GLY A 372 27.94 -16.09 0.01
CA GLY A 372 29.16 -16.88 -0.03
C GLY A 372 29.44 -17.66 1.25
N ASP A 373 28.43 -17.93 2.07
CA ASP A 373 28.59 -18.75 3.26
C ASP A 373 28.64 -20.25 2.92
N SER A 374 29.12 -21.07 3.89
CA SER A 374 29.29 -22.51 3.70
C SER A 374 28.00 -23.32 3.74
N ASP A 375 26.90 -22.71 4.16
CA ASP A 375 25.61 -23.41 4.41
C ASP A 375 24.75 -23.58 3.15
N GLY A 376 25.25 -23.17 1.98
CA GLY A 376 24.68 -23.53 0.67
C GLY A 376 23.25 -22.98 0.45
N ASN A 377 23.06 -21.71 0.77
CA ASN A 377 21.77 -21.03 0.55
C ASN A 377 21.57 -20.66 -0.91
N ASP A 378 20.92 -21.53 -1.65
CA ASP A 378 20.56 -21.24 -3.02
C ASP A 378 19.47 -20.20 -3.13
N LEU A 379 19.59 -19.29 -4.08
CA LEU A 379 18.52 -18.39 -4.45
C LEU A 379 17.35 -19.19 -5.06
N ILE A 380 16.13 -18.75 -4.78
CA ILE A 380 14.92 -19.36 -5.35
C ILE A 380 14.33 -18.39 -6.35
N TYR A 381 13.99 -18.87 -7.54
CA TYR A 381 13.33 -18.10 -8.56
C TYR A 381 12.03 -18.74 -9.03
N LEU A 382 11.09 -17.92 -9.49
CA LEU A 382 9.82 -18.31 -10.05
C LEU A 382 10.01 -18.69 -11.54
N SER A 383 9.83 -19.95 -11.89
CA SER A 383 9.97 -20.39 -13.29
C SER A 383 8.67 -20.25 -14.08
N SER A 384 7.51 -20.49 -13.45
CA SER A 384 6.23 -20.34 -14.12
C SER A 384 5.05 -20.20 -13.14
N ILE A 385 3.95 -19.63 -13.64
CA ILE A 385 2.66 -19.58 -12.98
C ILE A 385 1.64 -20.24 -13.93
N THR A 386 0.79 -21.14 -13.40
CA THR A 386 -0.26 -21.77 -14.20
C THR A 386 -1.61 -21.65 -13.51
N MET A 387 -2.61 -21.19 -14.24
CA MET A 387 -4.00 -21.15 -13.80
C MET A 387 -4.74 -22.35 -14.42
N THR A 388 -5.29 -23.22 -13.59
CA THR A 388 -5.94 -24.47 -14.00
C THR A 388 -7.37 -24.55 -13.48
N LYS A 389 -8.25 -25.10 -14.32
CA LYS A 389 -9.52 -25.69 -13.93
C LYS A 389 -9.44 -27.16 -14.38
N ALA A 390 -9.26 -28.07 -13.42
CA ALA A 390 -8.96 -29.46 -13.72
C ALA A 390 -9.88 -30.07 -14.79
N PRO A 391 -9.34 -30.77 -15.81
CA PRO A 391 -7.91 -31.01 -16.04
C PRO A 391 -7.20 -29.94 -16.91
N GLN A 392 -7.86 -28.85 -17.29
CA GLN A 392 -7.38 -27.90 -18.29
C GLN A 392 -6.55 -26.74 -17.67
N VAL A 393 -5.42 -26.42 -18.31
CA VAL A 393 -4.69 -25.16 -18.09
C VAL A 393 -5.43 -24.05 -18.84
N ILE A 394 -5.86 -22.99 -18.12
CA ILE A 394 -6.57 -21.85 -18.70
C ILE A 394 -5.57 -20.82 -19.21
N LYS A 395 -4.62 -20.44 -18.35
CA LYS A 395 -3.56 -19.46 -18.62
C LYS A 395 -2.25 -19.92 -18.02
N SER A 396 -1.12 -19.54 -18.62
CA SER A 396 0.19 -19.75 -18.03
C SER A 396 1.13 -18.60 -18.32
N CYS A 397 2.11 -18.42 -17.44
CA CYS A 397 3.15 -17.43 -17.55
C CYS A 397 4.49 -18.09 -17.27
N LYS A 398 5.50 -17.86 -18.12
CA LYS A 398 6.86 -18.35 -17.95
C LYS A 398 7.80 -17.17 -17.77
N PHE A 399 8.79 -17.36 -16.90
CA PHE A 399 9.81 -16.37 -16.60
C PHE A 399 11.18 -16.88 -17.02
N ASP A 400 11.93 -16.06 -17.75
CA ASP A 400 13.32 -16.35 -18.12
C ASP A 400 14.23 -15.28 -17.52
N TYR A 401 15.43 -15.69 -17.07
CA TYR A 401 16.35 -14.84 -16.35
C TYR A 401 17.72 -14.83 -17.00
N GLU A 402 18.44 -13.72 -16.81
CA GLU A 402 19.88 -13.62 -17.07
C GLU A 402 20.65 -13.43 -15.77
N THR A 403 21.92 -13.80 -15.73
CA THR A 403 22.74 -13.78 -14.53
C THR A 403 23.95 -12.89 -14.69
N SER A 404 24.34 -12.21 -13.61
CA SER A 404 25.58 -11.46 -13.53
C SER A 404 26.16 -11.59 -12.11
N GLY A 405 27.30 -12.25 -11.98
CA GLY A 405 27.90 -12.55 -10.69
C GLY A 405 26.97 -13.40 -9.81
N ARG A 406 26.63 -12.88 -8.62
CA ARG A 406 25.70 -13.53 -7.67
C ARG A 406 24.26 -13.07 -7.81
N TYR A 407 23.94 -12.25 -8.81
CA TYR A 407 22.62 -11.67 -9.04
C TYR A 407 21.96 -12.32 -10.25
N PHE A 408 20.64 -12.33 -10.27
CA PHE A 408 19.85 -12.69 -11.44
C PHE A 408 18.78 -11.63 -11.74
N PHE A 409 18.54 -11.41 -13.02
CA PHE A 409 17.67 -10.36 -13.53
C PHE A 409 16.61 -10.97 -14.42
N LEU A 410 15.38 -10.47 -14.31
CA LEU A 410 14.29 -10.92 -15.16
C LEU A 410 14.52 -10.48 -16.61
N LYS A 411 14.61 -11.45 -17.54
CA LYS A 411 14.86 -11.18 -18.96
C LYS A 411 13.59 -11.15 -19.78
N ASN A 412 12.72 -12.17 -19.60
CA ASN A 412 11.47 -12.25 -20.33
C ASN A 412 10.34 -12.74 -19.43
N VAL A 413 9.13 -12.24 -19.74
CA VAL A 413 7.88 -12.78 -19.25
C VAL A 413 7.04 -13.18 -20.44
N THR A 414 6.77 -14.49 -20.57
CA THR A 414 6.03 -15.07 -21.67
C THR A 414 4.66 -15.51 -21.19
N LEU A 415 3.62 -14.88 -21.68
CA LEU A 415 2.23 -15.23 -21.39
C LEU A 415 1.71 -16.17 -22.46
N HIS A 416 1.07 -17.26 -22.05
CA HIS A 416 0.46 -18.25 -22.92
C HIS A 416 -1.01 -18.46 -22.59
N ASP A 417 -1.81 -18.61 -23.63
CA ASP A 417 -3.17 -19.12 -23.54
C ASP A 417 -3.36 -20.24 -24.58
N GLN A 418 -4.54 -20.86 -24.59
CA GLN A 418 -4.84 -22.02 -25.46
C GLN A 418 -5.04 -21.68 -26.95
N SER A 419 -5.15 -20.41 -27.33
CA SER A 419 -5.71 -20.01 -28.63
C SER A 419 -4.78 -19.24 -29.57
N GLU A 420 -3.64 -18.70 -29.10
CA GLU A 420 -2.76 -17.83 -29.90
C GLU A 420 -1.29 -18.01 -29.56
N GLY A 421 -0.41 -17.36 -30.33
CA GLY A 421 1.02 -17.34 -30.06
C GLY A 421 1.35 -16.59 -28.77
N PRO A 422 2.54 -16.80 -28.19
CA PRO A 422 2.92 -16.21 -26.90
C PRO A 422 3.01 -14.67 -26.98
N ALA A 423 2.59 -14.01 -25.90
CA ALA A 423 2.82 -12.58 -25.68
C ALA A 423 4.05 -12.42 -24.79
N ILE A 424 5.10 -11.77 -25.31
CA ILE A 424 6.39 -11.68 -24.62
C ILE A 424 6.70 -10.23 -24.26
N TYR A 425 6.98 -10.01 -22.97
CA TYR A 425 7.67 -8.83 -22.48
C TYR A 425 9.15 -9.14 -22.34
N SER A 426 10.02 -8.25 -22.79
CA SER A 426 11.47 -8.37 -22.63
C SER A 426 12.03 -7.16 -21.91
N PHE A 427 13.08 -7.35 -21.11
CA PHE A 427 13.66 -6.35 -20.24
C PHE A 427 15.18 -6.31 -20.42
N ASP A 428 15.73 -5.11 -20.64
CA ASP A 428 17.15 -4.86 -20.70
C ASP A 428 17.57 -3.87 -19.60
N TYR A 429 18.80 -4.01 -19.12
CA TYR A 429 19.31 -3.28 -17.98
C TYR A 429 20.64 -2.59 -18.29
N ASN A 430 20.96 -1.53 -17.55
CA ASN A 430 22.27 -0.89 -17.56
C ASN A 430 23.30 -1.75 -16.85
N MET A 431 23.78 -2.81 -17.49
CA MET A 431 24.70 -3.75 -16.87
C MET A 431 26.14 -3.21 -16.88
N SER A 432 26.83 -3.38 -15.75
CA SER A 432 28.30 -3.31 -15.68
C SER A 432 28.89 -4.70 -15.95
N ASN A 433 30.10 -4.75 -16.49
CA ASN A 433 30.76 -6.01 -16.77
C ASN A 433 30.96 -6.86 -15.52
N ASP A 434 31.25 -6.21 -14.38
CA ASP A 434 31.39 -6.87 -13.08
C ASP A 434 30.51 -6.19 -12.03
N LEU A 435 29.74 -6.97 -11.30
CA LEU A 435 28.98 -6.49 -10.15
C LEU A 435 29.74 -6.80 -8.85
N PRO A 436 29.62 -5.94 -7.82
CA PRO A 436 30.34 -6.12 -6.57
C PRO A 436 29.80 -7.32 -5.77
N ASP A 437 30.61 -7.78 -4.83
CA ASP A 437 30.20 -8.76 -3.82
C ASP A 437 29.03 -8.19 -3.00
N PRO A 438 27.98 -8.95 -2.68
CA PRO A 438 26.84 -8.50 -1.86
C PRO A 438 27.25 -7.93 -0.48
N LEU A 439 28.35 -8.37 0.08
CA LEU A 439 28.90 -7.87 1.35
C LEU A 439 29.89 -6.72 1.20
N THR A 440 29.96 -6.10 0.03
CA THR A 440 30.87 -4.97 -0.18
C THR A 440 30.57 -3.82 0.77
N THR A 441 31.61 -3.17 1.28
CA THR A 441 31.52 -1.92 2.04
C THR A 441 31.56 -0.68 1.13
N ASN A 442 31.77 -0.89 -0.19
CA ASN A 442 31.80 0.18 -1.19
C ASN A 442 30.39 0.61 -1.60
N VAL A 443 29.68 1.17 -0.65
CA VAL A 443 28.36 1.74 -0.82
C VAL A 443 28.36 3.18 -0.35
N ASP A 444 27.53 3.99 -0.94
CA ASP A 444 27.38 5.38 -0.53
C ASP A 444 26.70 5.52 0.84
N HIS A 445 26.41 6.73 1.21
CA HIS A 445 25.75 7.06 2.48
C HIS A 445 24.39 6.40 2.67
N TRP A 446 23.66 6.07 1.61
CA TRP A 446 22.32 5.47 1.62
C TRP A 446 22.32 3.98 1.26
N GLY A 447 23.51 3.39 1.11
CA GLY A 447 23.69 1.97 0.84
C GLY A 447 23.65 1.58 -0.64
N PHE A 448 23.68 2.54 -1.57
CA PHE A 448 23.80 2.26 -3.00
C PHE A 448 25.27 2.08 -3.40
N TRP A 449 25.51 1.20 -4.36
CA TRP A 449 26.86 0.95 -4.85
C TRP A 449 27.53 2.21 -5.42
N ASN A 450 28.75 2.48 -4.98
CA ASN A 450 29.51 3.66 -5.37
C ASN A 450 30.68 3.35 -6.35
N GLY A 451 30.67 2.17 -6.99
CA GLY A 451 31.63 1.80 -8.04
C GLY A 451 32.94 1.20 -7.52
N GLY A 452 33.16 1.10 -6.22
CA GLY A 452 34.33 0.47 -5.66
C GLY A 452 34.25 -1.06 -5.61
N TYR A 453 35.36 -1.74 -5.76
CA TYR A 453 35.49 -3.21 -5.68
C TYR A 453 36.36 -3.68 -4.52
N GLU A 454 37.04 -2.78 -3.85
CA GLU A 454 37.95 -3.13 -2.77
C GLU A 454 37.23 -3.71 -1.56
N LYS A 455 37.67 -4.87 -1.10
CA LYS A 455 37.28 -5.40 0.21
C LYS A 455 38.10 -4.72 1.28
N ILE A 456 37.43 -4.06 2.19
CA ILE A 456 38.09 -3.52 3.39
C ILE A 456 37.90 -4.56 4.49
N ASP A 457 38.86 -5.50 4.55
CA ASP A 457 38.84 -6.58 5.55
C ASP A 457 39.39 -6.15 6.92
N ASN A 458 39.97 -4.95 7.02
CA ASN A 458 40.60 -4.47 8.24
C ASN A 458 39.94 -3.18 8.74
N ALA A 459 39.35 -3.26 9.93
CA ALA A 459 38.73 -2.13 10.63
C ALA A 459 39.69 -0.93 10.75
N ASN A 460 40.95 -1.19 11.01
CA ASN A 460 41.96 -0.16 11.14
C ASN A 460 42.13 0.64 9.85
N THR A 461 42.21 -0.02 8.70
CA THR A 461 42.32 0.66 7.41
C THR A 461 41.10 1.51 7.11
N PHE A 462 39.89 1.07 7.54
CA PHE A 462 38.68 1.79 7.30
C PHE A 462 38.63 3.13 8.05
N PHE A 463 39.09 3.20 9.29
CA PHE A 463 39.04 4.38 10.15
C PHE A 463 40.29 5.27 10.17
N TYR A 464 41.49 4.70 9.92
CA TYR A 464 42.75 5.45 9.98
C TYR A 464 43.01 6.34 8.78
N ASP A 465 42.40 6.05 7.65
CA ASP A 465 42.69 6.75 6.39
C ASP A 465 42.18 8.21 6.36
N GLY A 466 41.43 8.66 7.35
CA GLY A 466 40.91 10.02 7.41
C GLY A 466 39.84 10.35 6.32
N ASN A 467 39.79 9.53 5.27
CA ASN A 467 38.96 9.74 4.07
C ASN A 467 37.74 8.85 4.01
N PHE A 468 37.38 8.18 5.11
CA PHE A 468 36.27 7.22 5.06
C PHE A 468 34.92 7.84 4.64
N GLU A 469 34.63 9.06 5.05
CA GLU A 469 33.41 9.78 4.63
C GLU A 469 33.43 10.06 3.12
N GLN A 470 34.59 10.35 2.54
CA GLN A 470 34.75 10.53 1.09
C GLN A 470 34.54 9.21 0.33
N ARG A 471 34.94 8.07 0.92
CA ARG A 471 34.64 6.74 0.33
C ARG A 471 33.18 6.42 0.30
N LYS A 472 32.37 7.02 1.17
CA LYS A 472 30.91 6.93 1.21
C LYS A 472 30.20 7.94 0.30
N ALA A 473 30.95 8.76 -0.42
CA ALA A 473 30.34 9.72 -1.34
C ALA A 473 29.59 9.02 -2.46
N VAL A 474 28.56 9.67 -2.94
CA VAL A 474 27.80 9.21 -4.10
C VAL A 474 28.67 9.27 -5.36
N ASN A 475 28.77 8.17 -6.07
CA ASN A 475 29.40 8.13 -7.37
C ASN A 475 28.32 8.23 -8.47
N THR A 476 28.20 9.40 -9.06
CA THR A 476 27.20 9.69 -10.08
C THR A 476 27.39 8.91 -11.38
N GLY A 477 28.60 8.40 -11.64
CA GLY A 477 28.91 7.65 -12.87
C GLY A 477 28.37 6.21 -12.88
N VAL A 478 28.01 5.66 -11.71
CA VAL A 478 27.50 4.29 -11.58
C VAL A 478 26.09 4.22 -10.98
N SER A 479 25.46 5.36 -10.72
CA SER A 479 24.17 5.43 -10.03
C SER A 479 23.05 4.65 -10.71
N SER A 480 23.05 4.57 -12.06
CA SER A 480 22.07 3.81 -12.84
C SER A 480 22.49 2.36 -13.14
N CYS A 481 23.58 1.87 -12.53
CA CYS A 481 24.02 0.48 -12.73
C CYS A 481 22.90 -0.50 -12.32
N THR A 482 22.68 -1.53 -13.14
CA THR A 482 21.62 -2.54 -13.03
C THR A 482 20.19 -2.03 -13.16
N MET A 483 19.97 -0.74 -13.41
CA MET A 483 18.62 -0.23 -13.62
C MET A 483 18.04 -0.68 -14.96
N LEU A 484 16.76 -0.99 -14.94
CA LEU A 484 15.97 -1.31 -16.13
C LEU A 484 15.98 -0.14 -17.11
N ASN A 485 16.54 -0.31 -18.30
CA ASN A 485 16.67 0.75 -19.28
C ASN A 485 15.75 0.61 -20.50
N THR A 486 15.29 -0.62 -20.79
CA THR A 486 14.41 -0.84 -21.94
C THR A 486 13.38 -1.93 -21.61
N ILE A 487 12.15 -1.64 -21.98
CA ILE A 487 11.02 -2.58 -21.97
C ILE A 487 10.57 -2.78 -23.39
N THR A 488 10.60 -4.04 -23.88
CA THR A 488 9.96 -4.40 -25.16
C THR A 488 8.63 -5.06 -24.85
N TYR A 489 7.55 -4.45 -25.30
CA TYR A 489 6.19 -4.94 -25.12
C TYR A 489 5.84 -6.06 -26.11
N PRO A 490 4.80 -6.88 -25.87
CA PRO A 490 4.34 -7.89 -26.83
C PRO A 490 3.98 -7.33 -28.20
N THR A 491 3.66 -6.05 -28.28
CA THR A 491 3.41 -5.33 -29.54
C THR A 491 4.68 -4.95 -30.28
N LYS A 492 5.87 -5.25 -29.73
CA LYS A 492 7.19 -4.79 -30.17
C LYS A 492 7.43 -3.28 -30.05
N GLY A 493 6.53 -2.54 -29.41
CA GLY A 493 6.85 -1.20 -28.95
C GLY A 493 7.96 -1.29 -27.90
N GLU A 494 8.89 -0.34 -27.93
CA GLU A 494 9.97 -0.26 -26.97
C GLU A 494 9.82 1.01 -26.12
N GLU A 495 9.98 0.88 -24.84
CA GLU A 495 10.05 2.02 -23.93
C GLU A 495 11.44 2.08 -23.31
N LYS A 496 12.15 3.18 -23.57
CA LYS A 496 13.49 3.46 -23.02
C LYS A 496 13.37 4.38 -21.82
N ILE A 497 14.11 4.06 -20.77
CA ILE A 497 14.10 4.77 -19.51
C ILE A 497 15.50 5.30 -19.24
N ASP A 498 15.61 6.64 -19.20
CA ASP A 498 16.84 7.31 -18.82
C ASP A 498 16.73 7.80 -17.39
N TYR A 499 17.72 7.48 -16.58
CA TYR A 499 17.82 7.90 -15.19
C TYR A 499 18.91 8.96 -15.01
N GLU A 500 18.75 9.74 -13.94
CA GLU A 500 19.80 10.54 -13.37
C GLU A 500 19.87 10.29 -11.85
N TYR A 501 20.99 10.64 -11.23
CA TYR A 501 21.12 10.51 -9.78
C TYR A 501 20.25 11.54 -9.07
N ASN A 502 19.80 11.19 -7.84
CA ASN A 502 19.03 12.09 -6.99
C ASN A 502 19.87 13.29 -6.55
N ARG A 503 19.21 14.45 -6.38
CA ARG A 503 19.83 15.66 -5.86
C ARG A 503 18.94 16.30 -4.82
N TYR A 504 19.54 16.92 -3.81
CA TYR A 504 18.81 17.69 -2.80
C TYR A 504 19.43 19.08 -2.63
N ARG A 505 18.60 20.02 -2.25
CA ARG A 505 19.01 21.39 -1.90
C ARG A 505 18.78 21.67 -0.42
N HIS A 506 17.79 21.05 0.19
CA HIS A 506 17.41 21.25 1.59
C HIS A 506 17.48 19.93 2.35
N TYR A 507 17.90 20.04 3.63
CA TYR A 507 17.94 18.90 4.54
C TYR A 507 17.58 19.35 5.96
N LEU A 508 17.11 18.42 6.78
CA LEU A 508 16.78 18.67 8.17
C LEU A 508 17.99 18.43 9.07
N THR A 509 18.17 19.26 10.07
CA THR A 509 19.11 19.00 11.18
C THR A 509 18.39 19.13 12.50
N LYS A 510 18.71 18.25 13.44
CA LYS A 510 18.26 18.36 14.81
C LYS A 510 19.02 19.46 15.52
N ARG A 511 18.31 20.27 16.27
CA ARG A 511 18.92 21.23 17.18
C ARG A 511 19.52 20.49 18.38
N THR A 512 20.65 20.97 18.86
CA THR A 512 21.32 20.43 20.05
C THR A 512 20.77 20.99 21.36
N ASP A 513 20.10 22.14 21.30
CA ASP A 513 19.54 22.87 22.45
C ASP A 513 18.06 22.58 22.70
N SER A 514 17.40 22.00 21.73
CA SER A 514 15.98 21.66 21.78
C SER A 514 15.73 20.48 20.86
N PHE A 515 14.63 19.76 21.07
CA PHE A 515 14.26 18.65 20.19
C PHE A 515 13.63 19.10 18.86
N ALA A 516 13.77 20.35 18.49
CA ALA A 516 13.27 20.90 17.24
C ALA A 516 14.17 20.53 16.05
N TRP A 517 13.59 20.64 14.86
CA TRP A 517 14.29 20.45 13.60
C TRP A 517 14.44 21.79 12.89
N ASP A 518 15.62 22.05 12.36
CA ASP A 518 15.90 23.17 11.48
C ASP A 518 15.99 22.70 10.05
N THR A 519 15.37 23.42 9.13
CA THR A 519 15.60 23.22 7.70
C THR A 519 16.84 23.99 7.28
N ASN A 520 17.82 23.28 6.74
CA ASN A 520 19.06 23.84 6.24
C ASN A 520 19.12 23.75 4.73
N MET A 521 19.89 24.64 4.12
CA MET A 521 20.14 24.66 2.71
C MET A 521 21.60 24.29 2.42
N ALA A 522 21.81 23.34 1.52
CA ALA A 522 23.14 23.00 1.04
C ALA A 522 23.69 24.16 0.18
N THR A 523 24.99 24.31 0.13
CA THR A 523 25.66 25.37 -0.65
C THR A 523 25.49 25.20 -2.16
N TYR A 524 25.25 23.96 -2.60
CA TYR A 524 25.03 23.57 -3.99
C TYR A 524 23.99 22.46 -4.04
N ASP A 525 23.51 22.09 -5.22
CA ASP A 525 22.61 20.95 -5.44
C ASP A 525 23.38 19.64 -5.24
N ALA A 526 23.35 19.13 -4.02
CA ALA A 526 24.18 18.02 -3.57
C ALA A 526 23.61 16.67 -4.07
N PRO A 527 24.50 15.74 -4.50
CA PRO A 527 24.07 14.41 -4.91
C PRO A 527 23.57 13.60 -3.70
N LEU A 528 22.55 12.79 -3.95
CA LEU A 528 22.01 11.80 -3.02
C LEU A 528 21.96 10.44 -3.70
N GLY A 529 22.16 9.37 -2.95
CA GLY A 529 22.16 8.02 -3.48
C GLY A 529 20.84 7.59 -4.10
N GLY A 530 20.92 6.64 -5.02
CA GLY A 530 19.80 6.19 -5.83
C GLY A 530 19.56 7.04 -7.07
N VAL A 531 18.47 6.77 -7.77
CA VAL A 531 18.17 7.39 -9.07
C VAL A 531 16.72 7.86 -9.15
N ARG A 532 16.49 8.79 -10.06
CA ARG A 532 15.17 9.27 -10.49
C ARG A 532 15.05 9.22 -12.01
N VAL A 533 13.85 9.15 -12.51
CA VAL A 533 13.60 9.14 -13.96
C VAL A 533 13.84 10.53 -14.53
N LYS A 534 14.61 10.59 -15.62
CA LYS A 534 14.90 11.81 -16.39
C LYS A 534 14.09 11.89 -17.67
N HIS A 535 14.07 10.81 -18.46
CA HIS A 535 13.31 10.71 -19.69
C HIS A 535 12.64 9.33 -19.81
N LEU A 536 11.45 9.32 -20.40
CA LEU A 536 10.80 8.12 -20.92
C LEU A 536 10.58 8.31 -22.40
N THR A 537 11.12 7.41 -23.22
CA THR A 537 11.00 7.46 -24.68
C THR A 537 10.30 6.21 -25.18
N LEU A 538 9.12 6.36 -25.73
CA LEU A 538 8.34 5.29 -26.35
C LEU A 538 8.59 5.27 -27.86
N HIS A 539 9.13 4.16 -28.36
CA HIS A 539 9.33 3.88 -29.76
C HIS A 539 8.17 3.06 -30.34
N ASP A 540 7.48 3.58 -31.34
CA ASP A 540 6.45 2.84 -32.07
C ASP A 540 7.08 2.17 -33.30
N PRO A 541 7.20 0.85 -33.38
CA PRO A 541 7.83 0.14 -34.49
C PRO A 541 7.04 0.22 -35.79
N VAL A 542 5.75 0.55 -35.75
CA VAL A 542 4.89 0.65 -36.93
C VAL A 542 5.06 2.02 -37.60
N THR A 543 4.92 3.09 -36.85
CA THR A 543 5.03 4.45 -37.32
C THR A 543 6.48 4.95 -37.36
N LYS A 544 7.41 4.25 -36.71
CA LYS A 544 8.81 4.61 -36.47
C LYS A 544 8.96 6.01 -35.86
N LYS A 545 8.03 6.37 -34.99
CA LYS A 545 8.04 7.64 -34.26
C LYS A 545 8.37 7.39 -32.80
N ASP A 546 9.18 8.26 -32.25
CA ASP A 546 9.48 8.35 -30.87
C ASP A 546 8.57 9.39 -30.18
N ARG A 547 8.08 9.10 -29.01
CA ARG A 547 7.42 10.05 -28.10
C ARG A 547 8.22 10.11 -26.81
N GLN A 548 8.59 11.30 -26.41
CA GLN A 548 9.41 11.51 -25.22
C GLN A 548 8.65 12.31 -24.17
N ARG A 549 8.76 11.88 -22.94
CA ARG A 549 8.37 12.60 -21.73
C ARG A 549 9.64 12.90 -20.93
N SER A 550 9.84 14.15 -20.55
CA SER A 550 11.02 14.62 -19.82
C SER A 550 10.62 15.16 -18.46
N PHE A 551 11.38 14.82 -17.43
CA PHE A 551 11.11 15.21 -16.04
C PHE A 551 12.21 16.13 -15.52
N ASN A 552 11.79 17.25 -14.93
CA ASN A 552 12.67 18.22 -14.31
C ASN A 552 12.20 18.49 -12.88
N TYR A 553 13.11 18.46 -11.94
CA TYR A 553 12.85 18.52 -10.51
C TYR A 553 13.27 19.84 -9.87
N LEU A 554 13.39 20.90 -10.65
CA LEU A 554 13.76 22.23 -10.17
C LEU A 554 12.55 23.00 -9.65
N ASP A 555 12.76 23.79 -8.61
CA ASP A 555 11.81 24.82 -8.18
C ASP A 555 11.71 25.89 -9.30
N PRO A 556 10.52 26.10 -9.88
CA PRO A 556 10.33 27.03 -10.98
C PRO A 556 10.58 28.50 -10.62
N THR A 557 10.60 28.84 -9.33
CA THR A 557 10.81 30.19 -8.84
C THR A 557 12.28 30.50 -8.66
N THR A 558 13.04 29.55 -8.13
CA THR A 558 14.46 29.76 -7.79
C THR A 558 15.41 29.17 -8.84
N GLY A 559 14.93 28.23 -9.67
CA GLY A 559 15.75 27.45 -10.60
C GLY A 559 16.69 26.45 -9.91
N MET A 560 16.57 26.29 -8.60
CA MET A 560 17.37 25.36 -7.79
C MET A 560 16.68 24.01 -7.69
N GLU A 561 17.44 22.99 -7.29
CA GLU A 561 16.90 21.65 -7.03
C GLU A 561 15.81 21.69 -5.94
N SER A 562 14.65 21.10 -6.19
CA SER A 562 13.53 21.07 -5.25
C SER A 562 13.62 19.91 -4.25
N GLY A 563 14.60 19.02 -4.42
CA GLY A 563 14.80 17.85 -3.57
C GLY A 563 15.08 18.21 -2.12
N ARG A 564 14.43 17.49 -1.22
CA ARG A 564 14.52 17.65 0.23
C ARG A 564 14.75 16.30 0.87
N THR A 565 15.71 16.25 1.80
CA THR A 565 16.05 15.02 2.52
C THR A 565 16.02 15.24 4.03
N HIS A 566 15.97 14.16 4.76
CA HIS A 566 16.13 14.17 6.21
C HIS A 566 17.56 14.53 6.62
N GLU A 567 17.89 14.27 7.86
CA GLU A 567 19.22 14.48 8.41
C GLU A 567 20.30 13.81 7.55
N LEU A 568 21.45 14.48 7.39
CA LEU A 568 22.59 13.89 6.67
C LEU A 568 23.20 12.74 7.46
N PRO A 569 23.84 11.77 6.76
CA PRO A 569 24.43 10.61 7.39
C PRO A 569 25.43 10.93 8.49
N ARG A 570 25.33 10.22 9.61
CA ARG A 570 26.29 10.30 10.72
C ARG A 570 26.97 8.96 10.90
N TYR A 571 28.28 8.99 10.97
CA TYR A 571 29.15 7.83 11.23
C TYR A 571 29.87 7.93 12.56
N ARG A 572 29.79 9.10 13.19
CA ARG A 572 30.34 9.37 14.50
C ARG A 572 29.23 9.82 15.43
N MET A 573 29.17 9.20 16.58
CA MET A 573 28.24 9.55 17.62
C MET A 573 29.02 9.79 18.90
N PRO A 574 28.95 11.00 19.52
CA PRO A 574 29.49 11.20 20.84
C PRO A 574 28.80 10.22 21.78
N ILE A 575 29.57 9.40 22.48
CA ILE A 575 29.04 8.49 23.48
C ILE A 575 28.88 9.26 24.77
N GLU A 576 29.84 10.14 25.07
CA GLU A 576 29.92 10.83 26.34
C GLU A 576 30.84 12.04 26.34
N ASP A 577 30.49 13.00 27.20
CA ASP A 577 31.47 13.79 27.95
C ASP A 577 31.88 12.97 29.17
N MET A 578 32.96 12.24 29.09
CA MET A 578 33.44 11.47 30.21
C MET A 578 34.19 12.37 31.20
N VAL A 579 33.64 12.51 32.41
CA VAL A 579 34.35 13.15 33.48
C VAL A 579 35.31 12.13 34.06
N TYR A 580 36.59 12.26 33.73
CA TYR A 580 37.62 11.44 34.28
C TYR A 580 38.26 12.10 35.51
N SER A 581 38.09 11.46 36.65
CA SER A 581 38.75 11.91 37.91
C SER A 581 40.01 11.07 38.07
N TYR A 582 41.14 11.70 37.95
CA TYR A 582 42.44 11.09 38.21
C TYR A 582 42.96 11.54 39.55
N ASN A 583 43.27 10.61 40.42
CA ASN A 583 43.86 10.88 41.73
C ASN A 583 45.35 10.62 41.65
N TYR A 584 46.11 11.72 41.66
CA TYR A 584 47.55 11.64 41.73
C TYR A 584 47.98 12.50 42.93
N TYR A 585 48.45 11.85 44.00
CA TYR A 585 48.94 12.52 45.22
C TYR A 585 47.95 13.54 45.81
N ASP A 586 46.77 13.09 46.21
CA ASP A 586 45.71 13.91 46.84
C ASP A 586 45.16 15.11 46.03
N TYR A 587 45.47 15.20 44.76
CA TYR A 587 44.85 16.20 43.86
C TYR A 587 43.86 15.52 42.91
N MET A 588 42.58 15.92 42.99
CA MET A 588 41.60 15.45 42.02
C MET A 588 41.50 16.46 40.86
N GLU A 589 41.96 16.11 39.70
CA GLU A 589 41.72 16.86 38.48
C GLU A 589 40.62 16.21 37.67
N THR A 590 39.58 16.95 37.43
CA THR A 590 38.41 16.49 36.66
C THR A 590 38.56 17.00 35.24
N LYS A 591 38.62 16.11 34.25
CA LYS A 591 38.73 16.44 32.83
C LYS A 591 37.54 15.86 32.06
N ASN A 592 36.96 16.67 31.19
CA ASN A 592 35.94 16.20 30.24
C ASN A 592 36.65 15.58 29.03
N LEU A 593 36.30 14.32 28.75
CA LEU A 593 36.79 13.57 27.60
C LEU A 593 35.67 13.37 26.64
N ASN A 594 35.84 13.77 25.39
CA ASN A 594 34.90 13.46 24.33
C ASN A 594 35.17 12.08 23.78
N VAL A 595 34.29 11.12 24.01
CA VAL A 595 34.37 9.77 23.50
C VAL A 595 33.36 9.59 22.38
N TYR A 596 33.83 9.10 21.24
CA TYR A 596 33.01 8.88 20.07
C TYR A 596 32.89 7.38 19.75
N SER A 597 31.67 6.92 19.47
CA SER A 597 31.46 5.68 18.73
C SER A 597 31.54 5.98 17.24
N ILE A 598 32.20 5.12 16.50
CA ILE A 598 32.37 5.22 15.05
C ILE A 598 31.82 3.94 14.44
N SER A 599 31.06 4.06 13.37
CA SER A 599 30.51 2.92 12.64
C SER A 599 30.73 3.10 11.13
N SER A 600 30.97 2.02 10.41
CA SER A 600 31.02 2.02 8.95
C SER A 600 29.62 2.15 8.32
N ASN A 601 28.59 1.81 9.09
CA ASN A 601 27.22 2.03 8.71
C ASN A 601 26.72 3.32 9.37
N CYS A 602 25.74 3.94 8.75
CA CYS A 602 25.16 5.12 9.33
C CYS A 602 24.52 4.83 10.68
N MET A 603 24.83 5.65 11.67
CA MET A 603 24.35 5.52 13.04
C MET A 603 23.07 6.30 13.29
N GLY A 604 22.67 7.21 12.39
CA GLY A 604 21.43 7.95 12.45
C GLY A 604 20.25 7.12 11.93
N ARG A 605 19.06 7.30 12.50
CA ARG A 605 17.82 6.84 11.85
C ARG A 605 17.50 7.83 10.74
N PHE A 606 17.95 7.53 9.50
CA PHE A 606 17.68 8.38 8.34
C PHE A 606 16.25 8.40 7.93
N ASN A 607 15.57 7.31 8.21
CA ASN A 607 14.24 7.09 7.71
C ASN A 607 13.34 6.77 8.88
N ASN A 608 12.35 7.56 9.08
CA ASN A 608 11.10 6.97 9.44
C ASN A 608 10.82 5.91 8.38
N ILE A 609 10.55 4.73 8.82
CA ILE A 609 10.45 3.44 8.12
C ILE A 609 9.62 3.48 6.84
N SER A 610 8.95 4.57 6.54
CA SER A 610 7.96 4.73 5.49
C SER A 610 8.35 5.62 4.33
N GLU A 611 9.44 6.39 4.40
CA GLU A 611 9.76 7.35 3.36
C GLU A 611 11.02 6.99 2.58
N TYR A 612 10.95 7.19 1.27
CA TYR A 612 12.13 7.23 0.41
C TYR A 612 13.01 8.41 0.86
N PRO A 613 14.36 8.29 0.83
CA PRO A 613 15.26 9.28 1.44
C PRO A 613 15.15 10.70 0.88
N ILE A 614 14.43 10.91 -0.21
CA ILE A 614 14.22 12.20 -0.83
C ILE A 614 12.78 12.39 -1.31
N GLY A 615 12.27 13.61 -1.17
CA GLY A 615 11.04 14.08 -1.80
C GLY A 615 11.25 15.37 -2.58
N TYR A 616 10.63 15.49 -3.74
CA TYR A 616 10.69 16.65 -4.61
C TYR A 616 9.46 17.52 -4.41
N SER A 617 9.66 18.78 -3.98
CA SER A 617 8.54 19.71 -3.83
C SER A 617 7.95 20.11 -5.18
N TYR A 618 8.77 20.21 -6.22
CA TYR A 618 8.34 20.58 -7.56
C TYR A 618 8.84 19.59 -8.61
N VAL A 619 7.96 19.23 -9.54
CA VAL A 619 8.29 18.44 -10.72
C VAL A 619 7.61 19.04 -11.95
N THR A 620 8.36 19.20 -13.03
CA THR A 620 7.83 19.61 -14.33
C THR A 620 7.96 18.45 -15.30
N GLU A 621 6.85 17.96 -15.82
CA GLU A 621 6.79 16.99 -16.90
C GLU A 621 6.55 17.70 -18.21
N THR A 622 7.44 17.50 -19.18
CA THR A 622 7.37 18.10 -20.52
C THR A 622 7.14 17.01 -21.56
N PHE A 623 6.19 17.25 -22.46
CA PHE A 623 5.81 16.35 -23.54
C PHE A 623 6.53 16.72 -24.85
N ASP A 624 6.50 15.80 -25.83
CA ASP A 624 7.16 15.94 -27.15
C ASP A 624 6.65 17.13 -27.99
N ASP A 625 5.41 17.58 -27.76
CA ASP A 625 4.82 18.77 -28.39
C ASP A 625 5.24 20.10 -27.74
N GLY A 626 6.04 20.04 -26.67
CA GLY A 626 6.47 21.19 -25.87
C GLY A 626 5.45 21.68 -24.84
N SER A 627 4.28 21.05 -24.71
CA SER A 627 3.37 21.27 -23.59
C SER A 627 3.94 20.68 -22.30
N PHE A 628 3.54 21.18 -21.14
CA PHE A 628 4.08 20.67 -19.88
C PHE A 628 3.11 20.84 -18.73
N CYS A 629 3.28 19.97 -17.71
CA CYS A 629 2.60 20.03 -16.44
C CYS A 629 3.58 20.31 -15.30
N ARG A 630 3.22 21.20 -14.40
CA ARG A 630 3.95 21.44 -13.15
C ARG A 630 3.16 20.91 -11.98
N TYR A 631 3.86 20.18 -11.13
CA TYR A 631 3.32 19.58 -9.92
C TYR A 631 4.03 20.18 -8.72
N HIS A 632 3.28 20.54 -7.67
CA HIS A 632 3.80 20.99 -6.39
C HIS A 632 3.27 20.12 -5.28
N PHE A 633 4.18 19.57 -4.48
CA PHE A 633 3.87 18.63 -3.40
C PHE A 633 4.24 19.20 -2.03
N SER A 634 3.47 18.81 -1.00
CA SER A 634 3.86 19.04 0.39
C SER A 634 5.16 18.29 0.70
N SER A 635 6.08 18.96 1.37
CA SER A 635 7.43 18.47 1.59
C SER A 635 7.85 18.53 3.05
N LEU A 636 9.05 18.04 3.34
CA LEU A 636 9.67 18.13 4.66
C LEU A 636 9.82 19.57 5.19
N ALA A 637 9.93 20.57 4.30
CA ALA A 637 9.99 21.95 4.74
C ALA A 637 8.64 22.51 5.17
N ASP A 638 7.57 22.05 4.50
CA ASP A 638 6.21 22.48 4.80
C ASP A 638 5.69 21.79 6.06
N ILE A 639 6.06 20.51 6.21
CA ILE A 639 5.59 19.62 7.28
C ILE A 639 6.81 18.89 7.87
N PRO A 640 7.68 19.58 8.65
CA PRO A 640 8.77 18.92 9.34
C PRO A 640 8.22 18.00 10.41
N ASP A 641 8.94 16.92 10.69
CA ASP A 641 8.61 16.07 11.83
C ASP A 641 8.63 16.93 13.11
N ASN A 642 7.63 16.75 13.94
CA ASN A 642 7.48 17.55 15.12
C ASN A 642 8.22 16.91 16.30
N ALA A 643 8.90 17.75 17.08
CA ALA A 643 9.64 17.34 18.26
C ALA A 643 8.90 17.70 19.57
N GLU A 644 7.58 17.66 19.56
CA GLU A 644 6.84 17.74 20.83
C GLU A 644 7.05 16.46 21.63
N PHE A 645 8.08 16.46 22.46
CA PHE A 645 8.31 15.42 23.44
C PHE A 645 7.55 15.70 24.72
N GLY A 646 6.96 14.68 25.31
CA GLY A 646 6.92 14.59 26.75
C GLY A 646 8.38 14.65 27.26
N GLN A 647 8.60 14.98 28.50
CA GLN A 647 9.93 15.24 29.06
C GLN A 647 10.95 14.16 28.67
N ALA A 648 12.05 14.55 27.98
CA ALA A 648 13.25 13.74 27.94
C ALA A 648 13.89 13.76 29.32
N VAL A 649 14.04 12.61 29.92
CA VAL A 649 14.74 12.50 31.19
C VAL A 649 16.13 11.99 30.92
N THR A 650 17.10 12.90 30.96
CA THR A 650 18.52 12.51 30.93
C THR A 650 18.91 12.11 32.35
N ARG A 651 19.65 11.03 32.47
CA ARG A 651 20.19 10.53 33.70
C ARG A 651 21.40 11.38 34.08
N THR A 652 21.29 12.35 34.99
CA THR A 652 22.42 12.92 35.69
C THR A 652 22.67 12.12 36.97
N PRO A 653 23.84 11.56 37.16
CA PRO A 653 24.16 10.89 38.44
C PRO A 653 24.57 11.92 39.46
N ASP A 654 23.79 11.99 40.49
CA ASP A 654 24.15 12.80 41.66
C ASP A 654 25.21 12.15 42.56
N ASN A 655 25.59 10.89 42.29
CA ASN A 655 26.59 10.17 43.10
C ASN A 655 27.49 9.27 42.27
N LEU A 656 28.59 9.81 41.78
CA LEU A 656 29.74 9.06 41.31
C LEU A 656 30.45 8.43 42.49
N ASN A 657 30.11 7.20 42.84
CA ASN A 657 30.99 6.39 43.69
C ASN A 657 32.25 6.03 42.90
N ARG A 658 33.40 6.43 43.39
CA ARG A 658 34.74 6.50 42.87
C ARG A 658 35.39 5.23 42.25
N ARG A 659 34.59 4.19 41.91
CA ARG A 659 35.13 2.91 41.38
C ARG A 659 34.43 2.28 40.19
N SER A 660 33.35 2.86 39.68
CA SER A 660 32.70 2.36 38.48
C SER A 660 32.86 3.40 37.38
N PHE A 661 33.43 2.98 36.27
CA PHE A 661 33.34 3.68 34.99
C PHE A 661 31.85 3.72 34.61
N GLY A 662 31.17 4.75 35.04
CA GLY A 662 29.79 4.99 34.65
C GLY A 662 29.79 5.81 33.38
N PHE A 663 29.32 5.20 32.31
CA PHE A 663 29.10 5.88 31.06
C PHE A 663 27.88 6.74 31.16
N TYR A 664 28.05 8.02 30.93
CA TYR A 664 26.96 8.99 30.85
C TYR A 664 26.54 9.17 29.44
N GLN A 665 25.28 9.01 29.21
CA GLN A 665 24.70 9.18 27.89
C GLN A 665 24.09 10.56 27.81
N VAL A 666 24.73 11.41 27.06
CA VAL A 666 24.28 12.80 26.84
C VAL A 666 23.07 12.81 25.89
N LEU A 667 22.38 13.94 25.85
CA LEU A 667 21.28 14.32 24.94
C LEU A 667 21.50 13.86 23.48
N ASP A 668 22.74 13.67 23.05
CA ASP A 668 23.09 13.18 21.71
C ASP A 668 22.60 11.75 21.41
N LYS A 669 22.33 10.92 22.42
CA LYS A 669 21.63 9.65 22.19
C LYS A 669 20.15 9.84 21.96
N ALA A 670 19.56 10.85 22.56
CA ALA A 670 18.21 11.30 22.22
C ALA A 670 18.14 11.78 20.76
N LEU A 671 19.25 12.15 20.14
CA LEU A 671 19.33 12.53 18.73
C LEU A 671 19.06 11.37 17.76
N ASN A 672 19.16 10.14 18.21
CA ASN A 672 18.80 8.96 17.41
C ASN A 672 17.34 8.58 17.50
N TYR A 673 16.59 9.33 18.29
CA TYR A 673 15.18 9.07 18.45
C TYR A 673 14.39 9.49 17.20
N ALA A 674 13.47 8.62 16.76
CA ALA A 674 12.57 8.99 15.69
C ALA A 674 11.64 10.10 16.19
N PRO A 675 11.61 11.27 15.53
CA PRO A 675 10.64 12.30 15.87
C PRO A 675 9.22 11.79 15.59
N ASN A 676 8.23 12.53 16.09
CA ASN A 676 6.84 12.27 15.76
C ASN A 676 6.64 12.27 14.24
N ASP A 677 6.27 11.13 13.69
CA ASP A 677 6.21 10.91 12.24
C ASP A 677 5.00 11.62 11.62
N LEU A 678 5.27 12.59 10.76
CA LEU A 678 4.28 13.30 9.96
C LEU A 678 4.35 12.95 8.46
N ALA A 679 5.01 11.84 8.12
CA ALA A 679 5.17 11.38 6.74
C ALA A 679 3.84 11.20 6.00
N ALA A 680 2.76 10.83 6.71
CA ALA A 680 1.44 10.69 6.12
C ALA A 680 0.89 11.98 5.47
N PHE A 681 1.38 13.15 5.90
CA PHE A 681 0.98 14.45 5.37
C PHE A 681 1.90 14.97 4.27
N ARG A 682 3.04 14.32 4.01
CA ARG A 682 4.00 14.68 2.95
C ARG A 682 3.71 13.96 1.64
N GLY A 683 4.23 14.50 0.54
CA GLY A 683 4.02 13.96 -0.80
C GLY A 683 2.57 14.11 -1.31
N LYS A 684 1.78 15.01 -0.71
CA LYS A 684 0.43 15.33 -1.18
C LYS A 684 0.53 16.37 -2.27
N LEU A 685 -0.20 16.14 -3.36
CA LEU A 685 -0.29 17.11 -4.45
C LEU A 685 -1.04 18.35 -3.95
N LEU A 686 -0.39 19.51 -3.98
CA LEU A 686 -0.98 20.79 -3.58
C LEU A 686 -1.47 21.57 -4.81
N PHE A 687 -0.68 21.56 -5.87
CA PHE A 687 -1.02 22.21 -7.13
C PHE A 687 -0.58 21.38 -8.32
N LYS A 688 -1.40 21.39 -9.35
CA LYS A 688 -1.03 20.95 -10.69
C LYS A 688 -1.44 22.00 -11.70
N THR A 689 -0.49 22.49 -12.46
CA THR A 689 -0.73 23.52 -13.49
C THR A 689 -0.32 23.00 -14.85
N THR A 690 -1.23 23.04 -15.81
CA THR A 690 -1.00 22.59 -17.18
C THR A 690 -0.78 23.80 -18.09
N TYR A 691 0.27 23.72 -18.92
CA TYR A 691 0.64 24.74 -19.89
C TYR A 691 0.67 24.14 -21.29
N ASN A 692 0.27 24.93 -22.28
CA ASN A 692 0.51 24.60 -23.68
C ASN A 692 1.96 24.91 -24.08
N ASN A 693 2.34 24.56 -25.33
CA ASN A 693 3.68 24.79 -25.88
C ASN A 693 4.05 26.27 -26.06
N ARG A 694 3.12 27.20 -25.85
CA ARG A 694 3.35 28.67 -25.85
C ARG A 694 3.44 29.25 -24.43
N TYR A 695 3.57 28.38 -23.40
CA TYR A 695 3.61 28.76 -21.99
C TYR A 695 2.33 29.45 -21.47
N HIS A 696 1.20 29.29 -22.17
CA HIS A 696 -0.08 29.76 -21.63
C HIS A 696 -0.66 28.69 -20.69
N LYS A 697 -1.13 29.14 -19.52
CA LYS A 697 -1.81 28.29 -18.56
C LYS A 697 -3.15 27.82 -19.13
N VAL A 698 -3.36 26.52 -19.21
CA VAL A 698 -4.58 25.90 -19.74
C VAL A 698 -5.50 25.43 -18.62
N ALA A 699 -4.94 24.92 -17.53
CA ALA A 699 -5.69 24.46 -16.39
C ALA A 699 -4.86 24.56 -15.11
N GLU A 700 -5.55 24.71 -13.98
CA GLU A 700 -4.96 24.70 -12.66
C GLU A 700 -5.85 23.91 -11.71
N GLU A 701 -5.25 22.99 -10.98
CA GLU A 701 -5.87 22.17 -9.94
C GLU A 701 -5.17 22.50 -8.62
N GLU A 702 -5.93 22.86 -7.61
CA GLU A 702 -5.45 23.23 -6.27
C GLU A 702 -6.09 22.30 -5.23
N TYR A 703 -5.29 21.77 -4.30
CA TYR A 703 -5.71 20.78 -3.31
C TYR A 703 -5.31 21.19 -1.91
N HIS A 704 -6.25 21.16 -0.97
CA HIS A 704 -6.01 21.45 0.44
C HIS A 704 -6.35 20.24 1.31
N TYR A 705 -5.50 19.99 2.29
CA TYR A 705 -5.62 18.88 3.23
C TYR A 705 -5.78 19.37 4.66
N ASN A 706 -6.29 18.52 5.55
CA ASN A 706 -6.54 18.83 6.98
C ASN A 706 -5.26 18.94 7.83
N VAL A 707 -4.24 19.61 7.32
CA VAL A 707 -2.91 19.74 7.96
C VAL A 707 -2.96 20.44 9.31
N GLU A 708 -3.92 21.33 9.54
CA GLU A 708 -4.06 22.05 10.81
C GLU A 708 -4.38 21.11 11.98
N ASN A 709 -5.10 20.01 11.71
CA ASN A 709 -5.52 19.04 12.72
C ASN A 709 -4.58 17.84 12.85
N LYS A 710 -3.42 17.84 12.18
CA LYS A 710 -2.50 16.69 12.09
C LYS A 710 -2.04 16.11 13.42
N THR A 711 -2.11 16.88 14.50
CA THR A 711 -1.67 16.49 15.86
C THR A 711 -2.83 16.32 16.84
N ALA A 712 -4.09 16.36 16.36
CA ALA A 712 -5.27 16.38 17.23
C ALA A 712 -5.51 15.05 17.97
N ASP A 713 -5.13 13.90 17.39
CA ASP A 713 -5.19 12.60 18.06
C ASP A 713 -3.84 11.89 17.97
N TYR A 714 -3.47 11.19 19.04
CA TYR A 714 -2.17 10.52 19.14
C TYR A 714 -2.22 9.35 20.12
N GLU A 715 -1.28 8.42 19.98
CA GLU A 715 -0.88 7.45 20.99
C GLU A 715 0.50 7.81 21.54
N VAL A 716 0.88 7.25 22.69
CA VAL A 716 2.16 7.53 23.32
C VAL A 716 3.07 6.31 23.23
N SER A 717 4.28 6.52 22.73
CA SER A 717 5.37 5.54 22.73
C SER A 717 6.44 5.96 23.73
N ILE A 718 6.93 5.01 24.52
CA ILE A 718 8.03 5.25 25.46
C ILE A 718 9.19 4.34 25.12
N ASP A 719 10.26 4.91 24.59
CA ASP A 719 11.49 4.21 24.28
C ASP A 719 12.45 4.27 25.49
N THR A 720 12.87 3.09 25.94
CA THR A 720 13.84 2.91 27.03
C THR A 720 15.16 2.30 26.56
N GLY A 721 15.29 2.02 25.27
CA GLY A 721 16.40 1.24 24.67
C GLY A 721 17.74 1.97 24.64
N THR A 722 17.75 3.27 24.72
CA THR A 722 18.95 4.12 24.56
C THR A 722 19.61 4.51 25.87
N GLY A 723 19.06 4.06 27.01
CA GLY A 723 19.47 4.50 28.35
C GLY A 723 18.93 5.88 28.75
N ALA A 724 18.20 6.53 27.88
CA ALA A 724 17.30 7.62 28.19
C ALA A 724 15.88 7.13 28.04
N ILE A 725 14.93 7.74 28.76
CA ILE A 725 13.51 7.47 28.60
C ILE A 725 12.92 8.62 27.81
N LEU A 726 12.38 8.27 26.63
CA LEU A 726 11.81 9.25 25.72
C LEU A 726 10.35 8.89 25.48
N ALA A 727 9.45 9.79 25.91
CA ALA A 727 8.04 9.71 25.53
C ALA A 727 7.81 10.50 24.25
N SER A 728 7.22 9.87 23.25
CA SER A 728 6.86 10.50 21.98
C SER A 728 5.40 10.26 21.64
N LYS A 729 4.89 11.10 20.74
CA LYS A 729 3.53 10.98 20.21
C LYS A 729 3.55 10.30 18.85
N ILE A 730 2.70 9.31 18.67
CA ILE A 730 2.39 8.69 17.37
C ILE A 730 1.05 9.25 16.92
N PHE A 731 1.06 10.12 15.92
CA PHE A 731 -0.18 10.75 15.45
C PHE A 731 -1.04 9.77 14.66
N THR A 732 -2.35 9.80 14.94
CA THR A 732 -3.34 8.87 14.38
C THR A 732 -4.36 9.54 13.49
N VAL A 733 -4.26 10.85 13.27
CA VAL A 733 -5.15 11.60 12.38
C VAL A 733 -4.84 11.28 10.91
N PRO A 734 -5.82 10.82 10.13
CA PRO A 734 -5.62 10.57 8.71
C PRO A 734 -5.46 11.89 7.94
N CYS A 735 -4.60 11.89 6.93
CA CYS A 735 -4.47 13.01 6.00
C CYS A 735 -5.58 12.94 4.95
N LEU A 736 -6.53 13.87 5.01
CA LEU A 736 -7.73 13.90 4.17
C LEU A 736 -7.76 15.18 3.32
N LEU A 737 -8.22 15.03 2.07
CA LEU A 737 -8.45 16.15 1.16
C LEU A 737 -9.71 16.89 1.60
N ILE A 738 -9.59 18.14 2.06
CA ILE A 738 -10.74 18.93 2.53
C ILE A 738 -11.29 19.88 1.46
N GLN A 739 -10.46 20.26 0.48
CA GLN A 739 -10.89 21.16 -0.59
C GLN A 739 -10.12 20.88 -1.87
N GLU A 740 -10.81 20.98 -3.00
CA GLU A 740 -10.28 20.89 -4.36
C GLU A 740 -10.85 22.04 -5.19
N LYS A 741 -9.99 22.76 -5.91
CA LYS A 741 -10.40 23.82 -6.82
C LYS A 741 -9.84 23.56 -8.22
N LEU A 742 -10.71 23.52 -9.19
CA LEU A 742 -10.39 23.33 -10.61
C LEU A 742 -10.63 24.63 -11.37
N THR A 743 -9.66 25.13 -12.08
CA THR A 743 -9.75 26.39 -12.84
C THR A 743 -9.34 26.15 -14.29
N ASP A 744 -10.14 26.58 -15.26
CA ASP A 744 -9.87 26.47 -16.69
C ASP A 744 -9.03 27.65 -17.23
N GLU A 745 -8.73 27.63 -18.54
CA GLU A 745 -7.98 28.68 -19.24
C GLU A 745 -8.65 30.06 -19.22
N ASN A 746 -9.96 30.13 -19.03
CA ASN A 746 -10.76 31.35 -18.97
C ASN A 746 -10.94 31.87 -17.55
N GLY A 747 -10.35 31.18 -16.54
CA GLY A 747 -10.49 31.54 -15.14
C GLY A 747 -11.82 31.10 -14.52
N VAL A 748 -12.62 30.27 -15.22
CA VAL A 748 -13.82 29.67 -14.65
C VAL A 748 -13.40 28.58 -13.66
N SER A 749 -13.90 28.65 -12.43
CA SER A 749 -13.51 27.69 -11.39
C SER A 749 -14.70 26.97 -10.78
N ILE A 750 -14.44 25.73 -10.38
CA ILE A 750 -15.33 24.90 -9.57
C ILE A 750 -14.59 24.57 -8.29
N LEU A 751 -15.28 24.75 -7.16
CA LEU A 751 -14.74 24.45 -5.84
C LEU A 751 -15.50 23.27 -5.24
N HIS A 752 -14.77 22.28 -4.75
CA HIS A 752 -15.29 21.17 -3.98
C HIS A 752 -14.77 21.23 -2.54
N ASN A 753 -15.67 21.19 -1.56
CA ASN A 753 -15.33 21.05 -0.14
C ASN A 753 -15.82 19.68 0.36
N TYR A 754 -15.03 19.05 1.23
CA TYR A 754 -15.31 17.72 1.75
C TYR A 754 -15.35 17.71 3.28
N GLU A 755 -16.33 17.04 3.85
CA GLU A 755 -16.42 16.74 5.27
C GLU A 755 -16.36 15.22 5.45
N TYR A 756 -15.77 14.78 6.57
CA TYR A 756 -15.50 13.36 6.83
C TYR A 756 -15.99 12.96 8.22
N ASN A 757 -16.32 11.68 8.37
CA ASN A 757 -16.52 11.09 9.69
C ASN A 757 -15.20 10.61 10.32
N ALA A 758 -15.29 10.05 11.53
CA ALA A 758 -14.15 9.54 12.27
C ALA A 758 -13.40 8.38 11.56
N ASN A 759 -14.06 7.68 10.63
CA ASN A 759 -13.46 6.61 9.83
C ASN A 759 -12.81 7.12 8.53
N GLY A 760 -12.87 8.44 8.27
CA GLY A 760 -12.33 9.04 7.04
C GLY A 760 -13.23 8.89 5.82
N PHE A 761 -14.50 8.53 5.97
CA PHE A 761 -15.46 8.50 4.86
C PHE A 761 -16.12 9.85 4.67
N VAL A 762 -16.33 10.23 3.40
CA VAL A 762 -16.98 11.50 3.06
C VAL A 762 -18.42 11.49 3.57
N THR A 763 -18.76 12.44 4.43
CA THR A 763 -20.13 12.66 4.92
C THR A 763 -20.84 13.77 4.17
N GLN A 764 -20.09 14.75 3.65
CA GLN A 764 -20.64 15.81 2.81
C GLN A 764 -19.65 16.22 1.73
N LYS A 765 -20.13 16.38 0.51
CA LYS A 765 -19.44 17.07 -0.58
C LYS A 765 -20.23 18.31 -0.96
N GLU A 766 -19.63 19.46 -0.83
CA GLU A 766 -20.16 20.73 -1.34
C GLU A 766 -19.47 21.04 -2.67
N THR A 767 -20.24 21.42 -3.67
CA THR A 767 -19.75 21.95 -4.94
C THR A 767 -20.23 23.36 -5.11
N VAL A 768 -19.28 24.30 -5.20
CA VAL A 768 -19.58 25.71 -5.52
C VAL A 768 -19.30 25.91 -7.00
N ASN A 769 -20.36 26.19 -7.75
CA ASN A 769 -20.30 26.44 -9.18
C ASN A 769 -19.79 27.85 -9.47
N SER A 770 -19.32 28.11 -10.68
CA SER A 770 -18.83 29.42 -11.11
C SER A 770 -19.88 30.53 -11.03
N ASN A 771 -21.18 30.20 -11.04
CA ASN A 771 -22.28 31.14 -10.85
C ASN A 771 -22.60 31.45 -9.38
N GLY A 772 -21.87 30.85 -8.44
CA GLY A 772 -22.07 31.01 -7.00
C GLY A 772 -23.20 30.15 -6.41
N ASP A 773 -23.76 29.21 -7.15
CA ASP A 773 -24.71 28.23 -6.61
C ASP A 773 -23.95 27.12 -5.89
N HIS A 774 -24.47 26.67 -4.74
CA HIS A 774 -23.93 25.60 -3.94
C HIS A 774 -24.79 24.34 -4.06
N VAL A 775 -24.17 23.23 -4.43
CA VAL A 775 -24.76 21.90 -4.42
C VAL A 775 -24.12 21.07 -3.35
N TYR A 776 -24.90 20.52 -2.44
CA TYR A 776 -24.45 19.66 -1.36
C TYR A 776 -24.91 18.23 -1.60
N LEU A 777 -24.01 17.28 -1.48
CA LEU A 777 -24.31 15.85 -1.39
C LEU A 777 -23.94 15.40 0.02
N LYS A 778 -24.96 15.04 0.80
CA LYS A 778 -24.78 14.46 2.15
C LYS A 778 -24.88 12.95 2.05
N TYR A 779 -23.86 12.27 2.58
CA TYR A 779 -23.78 10.82 2.66
C TYR A 779 -24.03 10.39 4.10
N VAL A 780 -24.90 9.43 4.32
CA VAL A 780 -25.20 8.87 5.64
C VAL A 780 -24.70 7.43 5.65
N HIS A 781 -23.71 7.17 6.50
CA HIS A 781 -23.15 5.83 6.66
C HIS A 781 -23.88 5.03 7.75
N PRO A 782 -23.77 3.69 7.80
CA PRO A 782 -24.51 2.86 8.75
C PRO A 782 -24.38 3.29 10.21
N GLY A 783 -23.18 3.70 10.65
CA GLY A 783 -22.94 4.19 12.02
C GLY A 783 -23.54 5.56 12.35
N GLU A 784 -24.00 6.31 11.35
CA GLU A 784 -24.54 7.68 11.46
C GLU A 784 -26.04 7.74 11.19
N SER A 785 -26.67 6.60 11.05
CA SER A 785 -28.04 6.43 10.57
C SER A 785 -29.12 6.56 11.65
N SER A 786 -28.82 7.10 12.84
CA SER A 786 -29.70 7.15 14.01
C SER A 786 -31.10 7.74 13.74
N ASN A 787 -31.21 8.55 12.70
CA ASN A 787 -32.46 9.24 12.32
C ASN A 787 -33.15 8.64 11.08
N LEU A 788 -32.64 7.51 10.55
CA LEU A 788 -33.30 6.84 9.41
C LEU A 788 -34.32 5.80 9.89
N PRO A 789 -35.40 5.54 9.12
CA PRO A 789 -36.51 4.66 9.54
C PRO A 789 -36.12 3.21 9.85
N SER A 790 -35.03 2.72 9.32
CA SER A 790 -34.59 1.34 9.47
C SER A 790 -33.27 1.21 10.26
N THR A 791 -33.00 2.14 11.18
CA THR A 791 -31.76 2.21 11.97
C THR A 791 -31.39 0.88 12.63
N ILE A 792 -32.38 0.18 13.21
CA ILE A 792 -32.13 -1.11 13.93
C ILE A 792 -31.60 -2.20 13.01
N TYR A 793 -31.79 -2.11 11.71
CA TYR A 793 -31.33 -3.09 10.74
C TYR A 793 -29.94 -2.77 10.17
N TYR A 794 -29.43 -1.56 10.41
CA TYR A 794 -28.08 -1.19 10.05
C TYR A 794 -27.02 -1.76 11.01
N ASP A 795 -27.41 -2.14 12.22
CA ASP A 795 -26.50 -2.79 13.19
C ASP A 795 -25.83 -4.04 12.61
N ASN A 796 -26.52 -4.77 11.73
CA ASN A 796 -25.92 -5.90 11.05
C ASN A 796 -24.80 -5.49 10.09
N LEU A 797 -24.96 -4.36 9.39
CA LEU A 797 -23.92 -3.81 8.52
C LEU A 797 -22.69 -3.40 9.34
N ILE A 798 -22.92 -2.73 10.48
CA ILE A 798 -21.85 -2.35 11.42
C ILE A 798 -21.13 -3.60 11.97
N ARG A 799 -21.91 -4.63 12.36
CA ARG A 799 -21.35 -5.90 12.82
C ARG A 799 -20.49 -6.59 11.79
N LEU A 800 -20.85 -6.51 10.51
CA LEU A 800 -20.10 -7.04 9.36
C LEU A 800 -18.97 -6.11 8.90
N ASN A 801 -18.81 -4.94 9.51
CA ASN A 801 -17.93 -3.87 9.08
C ASN A 801 -18.20 -3.35 7.67
N ARG A 802 -19.45 -3.44 7.21
CA ARG A 802 -19.93 -2.80 5.96
C ARG A 802 -20.32 -1.36 6.25
N ILE A 803 -19.33 -0.51 6.47
CA ILE A 803 -19.51 0.85 6.97
C ILE A 803 -19.13 1.95 5.96
N GLU A 804 -18.45 1.59 4.89
CA GLU A 804 -18.05 2.53 3.85
C GLU A 804 -19.22 2.94 2.96
N GLU A 805 -20.09 2.01 2.66
CA GLU A 805 -21.22 2.22 1.75
C GLU A 805 -22.28 3.12 2.40
N PRO A 806 -22.62 4.29 1.82
CA PRO A 806 -23.68 5.10 2.39
C PRO A 806 -25.04 4.42 2.23
N VAL A 807 -25.83 4.44 3.30
CA VAL A 807 -27.21 3.93 3.31
C VAL A 807 -28.22 4.99 2.87
N ALA A 808 -27.82 6.25 2.88
CA ALA A 808 -28.62 7.33 2.30
C ALA A 808 -27.75 8.40 1.64
N ILE A 809 -28.26 9.00 0.57
CA ILE A 809 -27.66 10.16 -0.09
C ILE A 809 -28.74 11.22 -0.26
N ILE A 810 -28.42 12.44 0.19
CA ILE A 810 -29.33 13.57 0.16
C ILE A 810 -28.69 14.70 -0.62
N LYS A 811 -29.38 15.22 -1.62
CA LYS A 811 -28.91 16.32 -2.44
C LYS A 811 -29.63 17.62 -2.12
N TYR A 812 -28.87 18.66 -1.81
CA TYR A 812 -29.37 19.99 -1.54
C TYR A 812 -28.88 20.96 -2.61
N LEU A 813 -29.68 21.98 -2.88
CA LEU A 813 -29.27 23.15 -3.68
C LEU A 813 -29.47 24.40 -2.84
N LYS A 814 -28.48 25.28 -2.84
CA LYS A 814 -28.55 26.64 -2.34
C LYS A 814 -28.12 27.58 -3.46
N LYS A 815 -29.08 28.32 -4.03
CA LYS A 815 -28.75 29.35 -5.02
C LYS A 815 -28.05 30.53 -4.33
N LEU A 816 -27.25 31.27 -5.06
CA LEU A 816 -26.54 32.44 -4.55
C LEU A 816 -27.42 33.42 -3.79
N GLN A 817 -28.69 33.57 -4.19
CA GLN A 817 -29.66 34.46 -3.60
C GLN A 817 -30.51 33.85 -2.46
N ASP A 818 -30.37 32.55 -2.21
CA ASP A 818 -31.15 31.83 -1.21
C ASP A 818 -30.43 31.83 0.14
N GLU A 819 -31.18 32.16 1.23
CA GLU A 819 -30.63 32.04 2.58
C GLU A 819 -30.51 30.58 3.06
N LYS A 820 -31.40 29.72 2.57
CA LYS A 820 -31.52 28.33 3.03
C LYS A 820 -31.25 27.31 1.92
N ARG A 821 -30.75 26.15 2.30
CA ARG A 821 -30.60 24.98 1.43
C ARG A 821 -31.97 24.36 1.15
N LYS A 822 -32.26 24.00 -0.09
CA LYS A 822 -33.46 23.24 -0.50
C LYS A 822 -33.07 21.83 -0.89
N ILE A 823 -33.77 20.83 -0.39
CA ILE A 823 -33.61 19.45 -0.83
C ILE A 823 -34.18 19.34 -2.23
N ILE A 824 -33.37 18.80 -3.13
CA ILE A 824 -33.78 18.59 -4.52
C ILE A 824 -33.93 17.12 -4.88
N ASP A 825 -33.21 16.25 -4.16
CA ASP A 825 -33.27 14.81 -4.35
C ASP A 825 -32.74 14.05 -3.13
N PHE A 826 -33.26 12.83 -2.91
CA PHE A 826 -32.67 11.91 -1.95
C PHE A 826 -33.01 10.46 -2.28
N ILE A 827 -32.14 9.54 -1.92
CA ILE A 827 -32.31 8.10 -1.98
C ILE A 827 -31.79 7.47 -0.70
N TYR A 828 -32.40 6.38 -0.28
CA TYR A 828 -31.91 5.59 0.84
C TYR A 828 -32.23 4.11 0.68
N LEU A 829 -31.41 3.26 1.30
CA LEU A 829 -31.62 1.82 1.38
C LEU A 829 -32.37 1.47 2.66
N TYR A 830 -33.57 0.93 2.50
CA TYR A 830 -34.33 0.35 3.58
C TYR A 830 -33.96 -1.13 3.70
N TYR A 831 -33.64 -1.58 4.90
CA TYR A 831 -33.34 -2.97 5.20
C TYR A 831 -34.50 -3.58 5.99
N GLU A 832 -34.92 -4.78 5.60
CA GLU A 832 -35.86 -5.58 6.36
C GLU A 832 -35.14 -6.47 7.39
N PRO A 833 -35.83 -7.02 8.39
CA PRO A 833 -35.23 -7.97 9.32
C PRO A 833 -34.54 -9.13 8.60
N THR A 834 -33.45 -9.62 9.18
CA THR A 834 -32.65 -10.69 8.60
C THR A 834 -33.49 -11.96 8.43
N SER A 835 -33.51 -12.52 7.24
CA SER A 835 -34.07 -13.84 6.99
C SER A 835 -33.22 -14.92 7.69
N SER A 836 -33.78 -16.13 7.83
CA SER A 836 -33.06 -17.29 8.40
C SER A 836 -31.77 -17.64 7.67
N ALA A 837 -31.54 -17.11 6.47
CA ALA A 837 -30.31 -17.27 5.67
C ALA A 837 -29.22 -16.21 5.94
N GLY A 838 -29.45 -15.30 6.88
CA GLY A 838 -28.45 -14.28 7.25
C GLY A 838 -28.32 -13.06 6.33
N ILE A 839 -28.97 -13.08 5.16
CA ILE A 839 -28.94 -11.98 4.20
C ILE A 839 -30.21 -11.15 4.34
N GLN A 840 -30.05 -9.85 4.58
CA GLN A 840 -31.17 -8.94 4.72
C GLN A 840 -31.72 -8.54 3.35
N LYS A 841 -33.03 -8.63 3.19
CA LYS A 841 -33.70 -7.99 2.08
C LYS A 841 -33.53 -6.48 2.16
N ARG A 842 -33.36 -5.85 1.03
CA ARG A 842 -33.24 -4.40 0.93
C ARG A 842 -34.18 -3.81 -0.11
N THR A 843 -34.61 -2.61 0.15
CA THR A 843 -35.47 -1.85 -0.76
C THR A 843 -34.90 -0.47 -0.97
N LEU A 844 -34.69 -0.08 -2.22
CA LEU A 844 -34.30 1.28 -2.55
C LEU A 844 -35.53 2.16 -2.62
N ARG A 845 -35.49 3.24 -1.86
CA ARG A 845 -36.55 4.25 -1.81
C ARG A 845 -35.97 5.63 -2.13
N GLY A 846 -36.76 6.49 -2.76
CA GLY A 846 -36.25 7.80 -3.14
C GLY A 846 -37.33 8.80 -3.51
N SER A 847 -36.84 9.96 -3.92
CA SER A 847 -37.64 11.14 -4.18
C SER A 847 -38.18 11.25 -5.60
N SER A 848 -37.96 10.29 -6.47
CA SER A 848 -38.27 10.39 -7.91
C SER A 848 -39.73 10.78 -8.26
N LEU A 849 -40.62 10.82 -7.26
CA LEU A 849 -42.01 11.20 -7.40
C LEU A 849 -42.47 12.30 -6.41
N LEU A 850 -41.53 13.05 -5.78
CA LEU A 850 -41.88 14.03 -4.77
C LEU A 850 -42.70 15.19 -5.34
N LYS A 851 -43.94 15.22 -5.00
CA LYS A 851 -44.76 16.40 -5.03
C LYS A 851 -44.35 17.31 -3.87
N ARG A 852 -43.53 18.33 -4.14
CA ARG A 852 -43.15 19.44 -3.26
C ARG A 852 -42.86 19.06 -1.80
N LEU A 853 -41.57 18.90 -1.47
CA LEU A 853 -41.13 18.96 -0.07
C LEU A 853 -41.34 20.36 0.50
N PRO A 854 -41.79 20.48 1.76
CA PRO A 854 -41.81 21.76 2.45
C PRO A 854 -40.42 22.35 2.54
N GLU A 855 -40.28 23.66 2.31
CA GLU A 855 -39.01 24.38 2.20
C GLU A 855 -38.12 24.36 3.47
N ASN A 856 -38.68 23.86 4.61
CA ASN A 856 -37.97 23.89 5.91
C ASN A 856 -37.87 22.53 6.60
N MET A 857 -37.93 21.43 5.84
CA MET A 857 -37.96 20.10 6.42
C MET A 857 -36.55 19.63 6.80
N ASP A 858 -36.32 19.34 8.08
CA ASP A 858 -35.18 18.54 8.54
C ASP A 858 -35.50 17.08 8.23
N LEU A 859 -34.88 16.56 7.18
CA LEU A 859 -35.12 15.19 6.69
C LEU A 859 -34.77 14.12 7.72
N THR A 860 -33.88 14.40 8.69
CA THR A 860 -33.52 13.44 9.72
C THR A 860 -34.71 13.08 10.63
N SER A 861 -35.71 13.96 10.74
CA SER A 861 -36.92 13.74 11.56
C SER A 861 -38.15 13.24 10.78
N TYR A 862 -38.12 13.16 9.44
CA TYR A 862 -39.33 12.97 8.64
C TYR A 862 -39.27 12.01 7.45
N LEU A 863 -38.24 11.15 7.36
CA LEU A 863 -38.22 10.07 6.37
C LEU A 863 -39.29 9.03 6.72
N THR A 864 -40.54 9.37 6.48
CA THR A 864 -41.66 8.42 6.61
C THR A 864 -41.94 7.77 5.26
N ASP A 865 -42.49 6.58 5.27
CA ASP A 865 -42.89 5.86 4.06
C ASP A 865 -43.82 6.66 3.13
N SER A 866 -44.55 7.65 3.69
CA SER A 866 -45.42 8.54 2.95
C SER A 866 -44.72 9.57 2.06
N LEU A 867 -43.45 9.89 2.35
CA LEU A 867 -42.63 10.88 1.63
C LEU A 867 -41.72 10.27 0.59
N THR A 868 -41.53 8.96 0.63
CA THR A 868 -40.64 8.24 -0.27
C THR A 868 -41.43 7.33 -1.18
N SER A 869 -40.99 7.27 -2.45
CA SER A 869 -41.52 6.25 -3.36
C SER A 869 -40.53 5.06 -3.38
N PHE A 870 -41.15 3.91 -3.50
CA PHE A 870 -40.46 2.69 -3.79
C PHE A 870 -39.79 2.78 -5.18
N ILE A 871 -38.54 2.42 -5.28
CA ILE A 871 -37.77 2.38 -6.55
C ILE A 871 -37.57 0.93 -6.94
N GLU A 872 -36.91 0.15 -6.09
CA GLU A 872 -36.58 -1.25 -6.32
C GLU A 872 -36.58 -2.06 -5.03
N ALA A 873 -36.94 -3.35 -5.11
CA ALA A 873 -36.79 -4.33 -4.05
C ALA A 873 -35.91 -5.50 -4.50
N TYR A 874 -35.10 -5.94 -3.61
CA TYR A 874 -34.18 -7.06 -3.77
C TYR A 874 -34.68 -8.19 -2.88
N ASP A 875 -35.53 -9.07 -3.44
CA ASP A 875 -36.36 -9.94 -2.61
C ASP A 875 -35.69 -11.28 -2.23
N ASN A 876 -35.02 -11.96 -3.17
CA ASN A 876 -34.46 -13.28 -2.95
C ASN A 876 -32.98 -13.33 -3.32
N TYR A 877 -32.24 -14.14 -2.57
CA TYR A 877 -30.80 -14.33 -2.77
C TYR A 877 -30.45 -15.81 -2.73
N ASP A 878 -29.38 -16.18 -3.42
CA ASP A 878 -28.76 -17.50 -3.26
C ASP A 878 -27.85 -17.54 -2.01
N LYS A 879 -27.28 -18.71 -1.71
CA LYS A 879 -26.38 -18.87 -0.55
C LYS A 879 -25.07 -18.08 -0.68
N TYR A 880 -24.70 -17.69 -1.89
CA TYR A 880 -23.49 -16.89 -2.16
C TYR A 880 -23.78 -15.38 -2.09
N GLY A 881 -25.02 -14.99 -1.78
CA GLY A 881 -25.45 -13.61 -1.68
C GLY A 881 -25.72 -12.94 -3.02
N ASN A 882 -25.90 -13.72 -4.10
CA ASN A 882 -26.30 -13.17 -5.38
C ASN A 882 -27.80 -12.94 -5.41
N LEU A 883 -28.19 -11.81 -6.01
CA LEU A 883 -29.60 -11.45 -6.18
C LEU A 883 -30.31 -12.41 -7.15
N ILE A 884 -31.45 -12.97 -6.73
CA ILE A 884 -32.30 -13.80 -7.56
C ILE A 884 -33.49 -13.00 -8.10
N THR A 885 -34.16 -12.21 -7.27
CA THR A 885 -35.37 -11.47 -7.67
C THR A 885 -35.23 -9.99 -7.45
N LEU A 886 -35.30 -9.23 -8.53
CA LEU A 886 -35.40 -7.78 -8.55
C LEU A 886 -36.81 -7.38 -8.95
N ARG A 887 -37.42 -6.45 -8.21
CA ARG A 887 -38.75 -5.88 -8.51
C ARG A 887 -38.61 -4.36 -8.54
N ASN A 888 -39.02 -3.74 -9.65
CA ASN A 888 -38.98 -2.30 -9.82
C ASN A 888 -40.31 -1.63 -9.33
N PHE A 889 -40.36 -0.31 -9.41
CA PHE A 889 -41.55 0.47 -8.95
C PHE A 889 -42.82 0.23 -9.77
N HIS A 890 -42.71 -0.24 -11.01
CA HIS A 890 -43.87 -0.68 -11.83
C HIS A 890 -44.30 -2.10 -11.49
N ASN A 891 -43.66 -2.72 -10.52
CA ASN A 891 -43.85 -4.13 -10.14
C ASN A 891 -43.38 -5.13 -11.21
N ASP A 892 -42.56 -4.67 -12.17
CA ASP A 892 -41.87 -5.58 -13.11
C ASP A 892 -40.85 -6.41 -12.38
N ILE A 893 -40.88 -7.71 -12.62
CA ILE A 893 -40.02 -8.66 -11.96
C ILE A 893 -38.92 -9.12 -12.94
N THR A 894 -37.71 -9.07 -12.47
CA THR A 894 -36.54 -9.69 -13.14
C THR A 894 -35.99 -10.79 -12.26
N ILE A 895 -35.83 -11.98 -12.81
CA ILE A 895 -35.23 -13.14 -12.15
C ILE A 895 -33.88 -13.40 -12.76
N TYR A 896 -32.85 -13.51 -11.90
CA TYR A 896 -31.50 -13.91 -12.27
C TYR A 896 -31.26 -15.37 -11.87
N LEU A 897 -30.78 -16.16 -12.82
CA LEU A 897 -30.32 -17.51 -12.54
C LEU A 897 -28.79 -17.51 -12.51
N TRP A 898 -28.21 -18.14 -11.52
CA TRP A 898 -26.76 -18.19 -11.30
C TRP A 898 -26.26 -19.63 -11.39
N SER A 899 -25.01 -19.82 -11.79
CA SER A 899 -24.33 -21.12 -11.80
C SER A 899 -22.83 -20.95 -11.56
N TYR A 900 -22.04 -21.96 -11.81
CA TYR A 900 -20.59 -21.97 -11.60
C TYR A 900 -20.24 -21.65 -10.12
N TYR A 901 -20.95 -22.29 -9.18
CA TYR A 901 -20.83 -21.99 -7.74
C TYR A 901 -21.16 -20.53 -7.41
N GLY A 902 -22.21 -19.99 -8.03
CA GLY A 902 -22.65 -18.62 -7.83
C GLY A 902 -21.81 -17.54 -8.49
N LYS A 903 -20.81 -17.91 -9.31
CA LYS A 903 -19.81 -16.97 -9.84
C LYS A 903 -20.27 -16.21 -11.09
N TYR A 904 -21.21 -16.78 -11.87
CA TYR A 904 -21.69 -16.13 -13.09
C TYR A 904 -23.20 -16.28 -13.24
N PRO A 905 -23.91 -15.19 -13.64
CA PRO A 905 -25.31 -15.27 -14.03
C PRO A 905 -25.42 -16.02 -15.36
N ILE A 906 -26.36 -16.94 -15.45
CA ILE A 906 -26.59 -17.75 -16.66
C ILE A 906 -27.87 -17.39 -17.39
N ALA A 907 -28.81 -16.71 -16.72
CA ALA A 907 -29.99 -16.17 -17.37
C ALA A 907 -30.53 -14.93 -16.61
N GLU A 908 -31.16 -14.05 -17.40
CA GLU A 908 -32.01 -12.96 -16.95
C GLU A 908 -33.39 -13.16 -17.54
N ILE A 909 -34.40 -13.22 -16.68
CA ILE A 909 -35.80 -13.50 -17.04
C ILE A 909 -36.66 -12.31 -16.61
N LYS A 910 -37.22 -11.56 -17.54
CA LYS A 910 -38.09 -10.44 -17.30
C LYS A 910 -39.54 -10.78 -17.60
N GLY A 911 -40.47 -10.26 -16.79
CA GLY A 911 -41.90 -10.45 -17.01
C GLY A 911 -42.46 -11.81 -16.55
N SER A 912 -41.72 -12.50 -15.66
CA SER A 912 -42.21 -13.72 -15.03
C SER A 912 -41.97 -13.66 -13.52
N THR A 913 -42.82 -14.34 -12.75
CA THR A 913 -42.73 -14.41 -11.30
C THR A 913 -41.73 -15.50 -10.85
N TYR A 914 -41.23 -15.37 -9.62
CA TYR A 914 -40.36 -16.40 -9.00
C TYR A 914 -41.02 -17.80 -9.01
N ASN A 915 -42.35 -17.88 -8.72
CA ASN A 915 -43.07 -19.14 -8.67
C ASN A 915 -43.24 -19.78 -10.06
N GLU A 916 -43.46 -19.00 -11.10
CA GLU A 916 -43.52 -19.50 -12.49
C GLU A 916 -42.17 -20.06 -12.93
N VAL A 917 -41.06 -19.31 -12.66
CA VAL A 917 -39.72 -19.78 -12.98
C VAL A 917 -39.40 -21.04 -12.18
N LYS A 918 -39.74 -21.11 -10.88
CA LYS A 918 -39.57 -22.29 -10.05
C LYS A 918 -40.32 -23.50 -10.61
N SER A 919 -41.55 -23.31 -11.06
CA SER A 919 -42.37 -24.39 -11.65
C SER A 919 -41.78 -24.85 -12.97
N ALA A 920 -41.35 -23.94 -13.85
CA ALA A 920 -40.74 -24.26 -15.13
C ALA A 920 -39.40 -25.02 -14.96
N LEU A 921 -38.59 -24.60 -13.98
CA LEU A 921 -37.35 -25.28 -13.63
C LEU A 921 -37.55 -26.61 -12.89
N LYS A 922 -38.74 -26.87 -12.31
CA LYS A 922 -39.05 -27.95 -11.37
C LYS A 922 -38.16 -28.00 -10.14
N ARG A 923 -37.54 -26.90 -9.81
CA ARG A 923 -36.63 -26.68 -8.65
C ARG A 923 -36.53 -25.20 -8.30
N LYS A 924 -35.98 -24.89 -7.15
CA LYS A 924 -35.74 -23.51 -6.73
C LYS A 924 -34.69 -22.85 -7.64
N PRO A 925 -34.89 -21.63 -8.12
CA PRO A 925 -33.92 -20.89 -8.93
C PRO A 925 -32.51 -20.82 -8.29
N GLU A 926 -32.44 -20.56 -6.98
CA GLU A 926 -31.18 -20.47 -6.23
C GLU A 926 -30.39 -21.78 -6.20
N SER A 927 -31.00 -22.95 -6.42
CA SER A 927 -30.28 -24.23 -6.44
C SER A 927 -29.34 -24.37 -7.65
N LEU A 928 -29.58 -23.61 -8.72
CA LEU A 928 -28.71 -23.60 -9.90
C LEU A 928 -27.31 -23.03 -9.58
N SER A 929 -27.23 -22.13 -8.61
CA SER A 929 -25.96 -21.52 -8.23
C SER A 929 -24.97 -22.51 -7.63
N GLU A 930 -25.43 -23.68 -7.18
CA GLU A 930 -24.59 -24.73 -6.62
C GLU A 930 -23.91 -25.62 -7.66
N GLU A 931 -24.33 -25.50 -8.92
CA GLU A 931 -23.77 -26.29 -10.02
C GLU A 931 -22.40 -25.75 -10.45
N SER A 932 -21.47 -26.67 -10.77
CA SER A 932 -20.14 -26.33 -11.30
C SER A 932 -20.19 -25.80 -12.74
N GLU A 933 -21.19 -26.24 -13.51
CA GLU A 933 -21.46 -25.80 -14.89
C GLU A 933 -22.97 -25.90 -15.17
N PRO A 934 -23.52 -24.91 -15.89
CA PRO A 934 -24.94 -24.91 -16.20
C PRO A 934 -25.27 -25.88 -17.34
N ASN A 935 -26.43 -26.53 -17.28
CA ASN A 935 -27.00 -27.17 -18.44
C ASN A 935 -27.77 -26.14 -19.27
N ILE A 936 -27.08 -25.48 -20.17
CA ILE A 936 -27.63 -24.41 -21.01
C ILE A 936 -28.83 -24.89 -21.86
N LYS A 937 -28.85 -26.13 -22.32
CA LYS A 937 -29.98 -26.66 -23.08
C LYS A 937 -31.26 -26.66 -22.27
N ASN A 938 -31.17 -26.97 -20.95
CA ASN A 938 -32.33 -26.92 -20.06
C ASN A 938 -32.79 -25.51 -19.83
N ILE A 939 -31.85 -24.53 -19.75
CA ILE A 939 -32.18 -23.11 -19.61
C ILE A 939 -32.86 -22.59 -20.88
N GLU A 940 -32.42 -22.99 -22.07
CA GLU A 940 -33.07 -22.64 -23.35
C GLU A 940 -34.52 -23.15 -23.45
N GLN A 941 -34.84 -24.29 -22.85
CA GLN A 941 -36.23 -24.82 -22.82
C GLN A 941 -37.19 -23.92 -22.05
N LEU A 942 -36.70 -23.04 -21.15
CA LEU A 942 -37.55 -22.07 -20.42
C LEU A 942 -38.29 -21.12 -21.37
N ARG A 943 -37.76 -20.85 -22.56
CA ARG A 943 -38.46 -20.03 -23.58
C ARG A 943 -39.81 -20.63 -24.00
N GLY A 944 -39.86 -21.92 -24.12
CA GLY A 944 -41.08 -22.66 -24.46
C GLY A 944 -42.04 -22.80 -23.27
N LEU A 945 -41.50 -22.87 -22.04
CA LEU A 945 -42.30 -23.01 -20.82
C LEU A 945 -42.79 -21.67 -20.28
N LEU A 946 -42.16 -20.57 -20.63
CA LEU A 946 -42.48 -19.20 -20.20
C LEU A 946 -42.59 -18.27 -21.44
N PRO A 947 -43.56 -18.48 -22.33
CA PRO A 947 -43.66 -17.78 -23.60
C PRO A 947 -43.89 -16.27 -23.48
N HIS A 948 -44.40 -15.80 -22.36
CA HIS A 948 -44.64 -14.40 -22.05
C HIS A 948 -43.40 -13.68 -21.52
N ALA A 949 -42.36 -14.42 -21.11
CA ALA A 949 -41.17 -13.86 -20.50
C ALA A 949 -40.07 -13.53 -21.54
N GLN A 950 -39.38 -12.45 -21.30
CA GLN A 950 -38.18 -12.11 -22.05
C GLN A 950 -36.97 -12.76 -21.38
N ILE A 951 -36.36 -13.74 -22.04
CA ILE A 951 -35.25 -14.52 -21.47
C ILE A 951 -33.97 -14.25 -22.23
N THR A 952 -32.97 -13.72 -21.55
CA THR A 952 -31.60 -13.63 -22.05
C THR A 952 -30.76 -14.70 -21.36
N ILE A 953 -29.99 -15.46 -22.14
CA ILE A 953 -29.18 -16.56 -21.63
C ILE A 953 -27.71 -16.29 -21.89
N TYR A 954 -26.88 -16.67 -20.95
CA TYR A 954 -25.43 -16.46 -20.95
C TYR A 954 -24.70 -17.78 -20.72
N ASP A 955 -23.59 -17.98 -21.42
CA ASP A 955 -22.66 -19.05 -21.17
C ASP A 955 -21.22 -18.50 -21.14
N TYR A 956 -20.41 -19.01 -20.24
CA TYR A 956 -19.08 -18.45 -19.97
C TYR A 956 -17.97 -19.49 -20.15
N LYS A 957 -16.85 -19.01 -20.67
CA LYS A 957 -15.56 -19.65 -20.48
C LYS A 957 -14.93 -18.99 -19.25
N GLN A 958 -14.96 -19.71 -18.11
CA GLN A 958 -14.54 -19.15 -16.82
C GLN A 958 -13.14 -18.55 -16.91
N GLN A 959 -12.93 -17.36 -16.29
CA GLN A 959 -11.69 -16.59 -16.29
C GLN A 959 -11.20 -16.11 -17.67
N ILE A 960 -12.00 -16.25 -18.71
CA ILE A 960 -11.69 -15.73 -20.05
C ILE A 960 -12.75 -14.72 -20.46
N GLY A 961 -14.04 -15.09 -20.38
CA GLY A 961 -15.13 -14.22 -20.79
C GLY A 961 -16.39 -14.95 -21.17
N MET A 962 -17.38 -14.21 -21.69
CA MET A 962 -18.63 -14.75 -22.17
C MET A 962 -18.38 -15.59 -23.44
N LYS A 963 -18.86 -16.81 -23.47
CA LYS A 963 -18.75 -17.71 -24.62
C LYS A 963 -19.82 -17.42 -25.66
N TYR A 964 -21.08 -17.30 -25.18
CA TYR A 964 -22.17 -16.81 -26.00
C TYR A 964 -23.28 -16.17 -25.19
N THR A 965 -24.13 -15.41 -25.87
CA THR A 965 -25.38 -14.88 -25.35
C THR A 965 -26.52 -15.19 -26.32
N SER A 966 -27.67 -15.57 -25.77
CA SER A 966 -28.91 -15.77 -26.51
C SER A 966 -29.95 -14.75 -26.06
N GLN A 967 -30.38 -13.89 -26.97
CA GLN A 967 -31.32 -12.81 -26.73
C GLN A 967 -32.78 -13.32 -26.63
N PRO A 968 -33.73 -12.53 -26.08
CA PRO A 968 -35.15 -12.92 -26.02
C PRO A 968 -35.74 -13.33 -27.34
N ASP A 969 -35.32 -12.73 -28.44
CA ASP A 969 -35.76 -13.09 -29.82
C ASP A 969 -35.05 -14.33 -30.38
N GLY A 970 -34.25 -15.05 -29.57
CA GLY A 970 -33.51 -16.26 -29.98
C GLY A 970 -32.21 -15.98 -30.72
N LYS A 971 -31.88 -14.73 -31.05
CA LYS A 971 -30.64 -14.39 -31.70
C LYS A 971 -29.45 -14.68 -30.82
N THR A 972 -28.49 -15.44 -31.33
CA THR A 972 -27.32 -15.86 -30.55
C THR A 972 -26.07 -15.15 -31.07
N SER A 973 -25.30 -14.60 -30.16
CA SER A 973 -23.97 -14.04 -30.42
C SER A 973 -22.89 -14.91 -29.73
N PHE A 974 -21.78 -15.13 -30.44
CA PHE A 974 -20.61 -15.88 -29.95
C PHE A 974 -19.42 -14.97 -29.86
N PHE A 975 -18.60 -15.15 -28.83
CA PHE A 975 -17.46 -14.30 -28.53
C PHE A 975 -16.17 -15.10 -28.51
N GLN A 976 -15.13 -14.53 -29.10
CA GLN A 976 -13.76 -15.03 -29.02
C GLN A 976 -12.86 -13.93 -28.48
N TYR A 977 -11.95 -14.30 -27.61
CA TYR A 977 -11.04 -13.42 -26.88
C TYR A 977 -9.60 -13.72 -27.28
N ASP A 978 -8.73 -12.74 -27.13
CA ASP A 978 -7.29 -12.90 -27.21
C ASP A 978 -6.68 -13.36 -25.88
N LEU A 979 -5.36 -13.52 -25.86
CA LEU A 979 -4.56 -13.95 -24.70
C LEU A 979 -4.72 -13.10 -23.45
N GLN A 980 -5.05 -11.83 -23.62
CA GLN A 980 -5.23 -10.88 -22.52
C GLN A 980 -6.69 -10.76 -22.10
N GLY A 981 -7.57 -11.62 -22.62
CA GLY A 981 -9.00 -11.59 -22.32
C GLY A 981 -9.76 -10.47 -23.04
N ARG A 982 -9.16 -9.82 -24.07
CA ARG A 982 -9.82 -8.78 -24.86
C ARG A 982 -10.64 -9.40 -25.97
N LEU A 983 -11.84 -8.84 -26.22
CA LEU A 983 -12.74 -9.33 -27.29
C LEU A 983 -12.05 -9.21 -28.66
N LYS A 984 -11.80 -10.36 -29.29
CA LYS A 984 -11.19 -10.45 -30.62
C LYS A 984 -12.20 -10.51 -31.76
N LYS A 985 -13.21 -11.37 -31.60
CA LYS A 985 -14.25 -11.55 -32.61
C LYS A 985 -15.61 -11.73 -31.97
N ARG A 986 -16.62 -11.13 -32.58
CA ARG A 986 -18.02 -11.38 -32.30
C ARG A 986 -18.70 -11.90 -33.52
N PHE A 987 -19.36 -13.04 -33.38
CA PHE A 987 -20.18 -13.64 -34.43
C PHE A 987 -21.64 -13.63 -34.02
N ARG A 988 -22.51 -13.63 -34.98
CA ARG A 988 -23.95 -13.79 -34.79
C ARG A 988 -24.44 -14.96 -35.63
N ARG A 989 -25.36 -15.74 -35.09
CA ARG A 989 -26.10 -16.76 -35.86
C ARG A 989 -27.22 -16.05 -36.62
N GLY A 990 -27.22 -16.13 -37.93
CA GLY A 990 -28.30 -15.64 -38.78
C GLY A 990 -29.54 -16.54 -38.73
N GLU A 991 -30.65 -16.09 -39.29
CA GLU A 991 -31.94 -16.80 -39.30
C GLU A 991 -31.87 -18.16 -40.06
N LYS A 992 -30.95 -18.30 -40.99
CA LYS A 992 -30.70 -19.55 -41.75
C LYS A 992 -29.69 -20.48 -41.09
N GLY A 993 -29.25 -20.13 -39.83
CA GLY A 993 -28.26 -20.91 -39.09
C GLY A 993 -26.81 -20.65 -39.47
N ASP A 994 -26.55 -19.76 -40.40
CA ASP A 994 -25.20 -19.33 -40.83
C ASP A 994 -24.56 -18.47 -39.69
N ILE A 995 -23.22 -18.54 -39.60
CA ILE A 995 -22.48 -17.75 -38.60
C ILE A 995 -21.84 -16.53 -39.29
N GLN A 996 -22.30 -15.36 -38.98
CA GLN A 996 -21.83 -14.09 -39.54
C GLN A 996 -20.85 -13.41 -38.58
N LEU A 997 -19.70 -12.98 -39.09
CA LEU A 997 -18.75 -12.13 -38.35
C LEU A 997 -19.30 -10.73 -38.26
N MET A 998 -19.58 -10.26 -37.04
CA MET A 998 -20.13 -8.94 -36.76
C MET A 998 -19.06 -7.91 -36.41
N GLU A 999 -18.00 -8.36 -35.74
CA GLU A 999 -16.94 -7.50 -35.23
C GLU A 999 -15.64 -8.28 -35.24
N TYR A 1000 -14.58 -7.63 -35.63
CA TYR A 1000 -13.22 -8.14 -35.57
C TYR A 1000 -12.27 -7.06 -35.07
N ASN A 1001 -11.79 -7.24 -33.85
CA ASN A 1001 -10.79 -6.38 -33.22
C ASN A 1001 -9.42 -7.00 -33.49
N ARG A 1002 -8.58 -6.29 -34.21
CA ARG A 1002 -7.22 -6.71 -34.50
C ARG A 1002 -6.27 -6.01 -33.55
N TYR A 1003 -5.79 -6.78 -32.59
CA TYR A 1003 -4.72 -6.32 -31.70
C TYR A 1003 -3.39 -6.71 -32.35
N HIS A 1004 -2.49 -5.74 -32.51
CA HIS A 1004 -1.20 -6.02 -33.13
C HIS A 1004 -0.29 -6.70 -32.11
N TYR A 1005 -0.13 -7.99 -32.23
CA TYR A 1005 1.05 -8.69 -31.75
C TYR A 1005 1.99 -8.90 -32.93
N SER A 1006 3.27 -8.57 -32.76
CA SER A 1006 4.27 -8.92 -33.73
C SER A 1006 4.42 -10.46 -33.76
N LYS A 1007 4.45 -11.01 -34.96
CA LYS A 1007 4.77 -12.42 -35.20
C LYS A 1007 6.22 -12.73 -34.84
#